data_378682a833bdc4f45b3394babafa926e
#
_entry.id   378682a833bdc4f45b3394babafa926e
#
_cell.length_a   1.000
_cell.length_b   1.000
_cell.length_c   1.000
_cell.angle_alpha   90.00
_cell.angle_beta   90.00
_cell.angle_gamma   90.00
#
_symmetry.space_group_name_H-M   'P 1'
#
loop_
_entity.id
_entity.type
_entity.pdbx_description
1 polymer ?
#
loop_
_entity_poly.entity_id
_entity_poly.type
_entity_poly.pdbx_seq_one_letter_code
_entity_poly.pdbx_strand_id
1 'polypeptide(L)'
;GCRDFYGGGQRDVTYWLLHNGFSIGSGVTVADKATTANINETIARAKAGVMDLIQAARHDWLKADPGMTLRESFEANVNRILNKARDDVGSHAEQNLPDWNNVKQMVIAGSKGSFINISQMSACVGQQSVEGKRIPFGFRHRSLPHFTKDDFTPESRGFVENSYLRGLTAHEFFFHAMAGREGLIDTAVKTAETGYIQRRLVKALEDVTICYDGTVRNSTNNVIEFAYGEDGIDGAMVERQKLITHGLNDKEFRRRFKVDLSHGGFKKGTLRAGLGDWSPELEQLLEEEFEQLAKDRKTLRTEIFPTDRVDTYLPLNIARLVLNAQQIFHIDPRRPSDLSPFEIVDGLKRVLANLLVVRGDDRISRTMQENATLLFKIHLRSFLCTKQVIEVHHLTREAWEWILGEIEGQFARSVAQPGEMCGTLAAQSIGEPATQMTLNTFHYAGVSSKNVTLGVPRLKEIINCAENIKTPSVTVYLHPKYSASSESAKIIQTALAYTTLQTVTSAVEVFYDPDPSSTVIPEDRDFVDAFFAIPDEEVEASLERQSPWLLRLVLDRAQMLDKNLTMAEVASKIGAMFGKDIFVTHSEDNAEELVLRIRIVDNDPDKEVQGEEDVFLKSLAQQMLTDIALKGVPGISKVFIVKQDKSTRRVDPDTGEWDT
;
A
#
# COMPACT_ATOMS: atom_id res chain seq x y z
N GLY A 1 27.32 32.18 7.51
CA GLY A 1 27.50 30.86 6.86
C GLY A 1 26.48 30.55 5.80
N CYS A 2 25.33 29.95 6.14
CA CYS A 2 24.37 29.48 5.11
C CYS A 2 23.89 30.57 4.15
N ARG A 3 23.56 31.78 4.68
CA ARG A 3 23.14 32.91 3.85
C ARG A 3 24.23 33.28 2.83
N ASP A 4 25.47 33.32 3.24
CA ASP A 4 26.57 33.73 2.39
C ASP A 4 26.92 32.66 1.37
N PHE A 5 26.82 31.38 1.75
CA PHE A 5 26.97 30.24 0.83
C PHE A 5 25.91 30.23 -0.26
N TYR A 6 24.63 30.27 0.12
CA TYR A 6 23.54 30.30 -0.86
C TYR A 6 23.53 31.58 -1.69
N GLY A 7 23.82 32.72 -1.07
CA GLY A 7 23.93 34.01 -1.77
C GLY A 7 25.08 34.04 -2.76
N GLY A 8 26.22 33.46 -2.44
CA GLY A 8 27.36 33.26 -3.34
C GLY A 8 27.01 32.36 -4.51
N GLY A 9 26.52 31.15 -4.21
CA GLY A 9 26.12 30.20 -5.26
C GLY A 9 25.07 30.75 -6.21
N GLN A 10 24.07 31.49 -5.71
CA GLN A 10 23.08 32.14 -6.57
C GLN A 10 23.69 33.18 -7.52
N ARG A 11 24.63 33.99 -7.03
CA ARG A 11 25.34 34.98 -7.85
C ARG A 11 26.18 34.31 -8.93
N ASP A 12 26.91 33.27 -8.58
CA ASP A 12 27.73 32.50 -9.54
C ASP A 12 26.88 31.86 -10.63
N VAL A 13 25.77 31.20 -10.26
CA VAL A 13 24.84 30.61 -11.22
C VAL A 13 24.18 31.68 -12.10
N THR A 14 23.77 32.82 -11.54
CA THR A 14 23.18 33.92 -12.29
C THR A 14 24.17 34.51 -13.29
N TYR A 15 25.43 34.69 -12.87
CA TYR A 15 26.51 35.16 -13.75
C TYR A 15 26.82 34.17 -14.87
N TRP A 16 26.90 32.88 -14.54
CA TRP A 16 27.06 31.81 -15.49
C TRP A 16 25.93 31.80 -16.56
N LEU A 17 24.67 31.96 -16.12
CA LEU A 17 23.51 32.02 -17.01
C LEU A 17 23.53 33.21 -17.96
N LEU A 18 24.10 34.37 -17.54
CA LEU A 18 24.29 35.53 -18.43
C LEU A 18 25.21 35.23 -19.62
N HIS A 19 26.23 34.39 -19.39
CA HIS A 19 27.19 34.02 -20.45
C HIS A 19 26.71 32.86 -21.32
N ASN A 20 26.14 31.83 -20.71
CA ASN A 20 25.70 30.62 -21.42
C ASN A 20 24.29 30.73 -21.97
N GLY A 21 23.41 31.46 -21.32
CA GLY A 21 21.99 31.44 -21.59
C GLY A 21 21.33 30.09 -21.21
N PHE A 22 20.04 30.08 -21.21
CA PHE A 22 19.23 28.87 -21.03
C PHE A 22 17.90 29.01 -21.78
N SER A 23 17.66 28.15 -22.77
CA SER A 23 16.43 28.19 -23.57
C SER A 23 16.04 26.80 -24.04
N ILE A 24 14.74 26.61 -24.29
CA ILE A 24 14.19 25.41 -24.87
C ILE A 24 13.55 25.79 -26.20
N GLY A 25 14.27 25.48 -27.30
CA GLY A 25 13.74 25.62 -28.64
C GLY A 25 13.09 24.34 -29.15
N SER A 26 12.32 24.42 -30.25
CA SER A 26 11.69 23.23 -30.85
C SER A 26 12.71 22.17 -31.30
N GLY A 27 13.90 22.59 -31.71
CA GLY A 27 14.98 21.69 -32.14
C GLY A 27 15.54 20.80 -31.01
N VAL A 28 15.39 21.21 -29.74
CA VAL A 28 15.89 20.47 -28.56
C VAL A 28 15.10 19.19 -28.33
N THR A 29 13.88 19.09 -28.80
CA THR A 29 12.98 17.96 -28.65
C THR A 29 12.88 17.05 -29.86
N VAL A 30 13.57 17.38 -30.97
CA VAL A 30 13.58 16.58 -32.20
C VAL A 30 14.40 15.31 -31.98
N ALA A 31 13.76 14.16 -32.12
CA ALA A 31 14.43 12.86 -32.08
C ALA A 31 15.18 12.62 -33.43
N ASP A 32 16.30 11.91 -33.37
CA ASP A 32 17.06 11.51 -34.55
C ASP A 32 16.25 10.55 -35.45
N LYS A 33 16.58 10.48 -36.72
CA LYS A 33 15.88 9.63 -37.71
C LYS A 33 15.86 8.15 -37.28
N ALA A 34 16.97 7.65 -36.74
CA ALA A 34 17.06 6.28 -36.24
C ALA A 34 16.12 6.03 -35.05
N THR A 35 16.10 6.98 -34.12
CA THR A 35 15.20 6.95 -32.97
C THR A 35 13.74 7.00 -33.39
N THR A 36 13.40 7.85 -34.35
CA THR A 36 12.03 7.95 -34.88
C THR A 36 11.59 6.64 -35.56
N ALA A 37 12.48 5.95 -36.30
CA ALA A 37 12.17 4.64 -36.87
C ALA A 37 11.89 3.58 -35.80
N ASN A 38 12.71 3.53 -34.77
CA ASN A 38 12.51 2.60 -33.64
C ASN A 38 11.19 2.88 -32.85
N ILE A 39 10.87 4.16 -32.65
CA ILE A 39 9.60 4.60 -32.05
C ILE A 39 8.41 4.05 -32.86
N ASN A 40 8.41 4.27 -34.17
CA ASN A 40 7.34 3.82 -35.06
C ASN A 40 7.21 2.29 -35.06
N GLU A 41 8.32 1.55 -35.05
CA GLU A 41 8.34 0.08 -35.00
C GLU A 41 7.74 -0.43 -33.67
N THR A 42 8.14 0.16 -32.55
CA THR A 42 7.64 -0.24 -31.21
C THR A 42 6.13 0.03 -31.09
N ILE A 43 5.64 1.16 -31.60
CA ILE A 43 4.21 1.48 -31.62
C ILE A 43 3.44 0.51 -32.52
N ALA A 44 3.97 0.20 -33.71
CA ALA A 44 3.35 -0.76 -34.63
C ALA A 44 3.25 -2.16 -33.99
N ARG A 45 4.30 -2.62 -33.31
CA ARG A 45 4.32 -3.89 -32.57
C ARG A 45 3.28 -3.91 -31.46
N ALA A 46 3.14 -2.82 -30.71
CA ALA A 46 2.12 -2.72 -29.67
C ALA A 46 0.70 -2.74 -30.24
N LYS A 47 0.44 -2.04 -31.33
CA LYS A 47 -0.85 -2.08 -32.04
C LYS A 47 -1.19 -3.49 -32.52
N ALA A 48 -0.22 -4.20 -33.12
CA ALA A 48 -0.39 -5.59 -33.53
C ALA A 48 -0.76 -6.49 -32.32
N GLY A 49 -0.06 -6.38 -31.21
CA GLY A 49 -0.37 -7.13 -30.00
C GLY A 49 -1.78 -6.84 -29.42
N VAL A 50 -2.28 -5.61 -29.56
CA VAL A 50 -3.68 -5.31 -29.19
C VAL A 50 -4.67 -5.92 -30.18
N MET A 51 -4.34 -5.95 -31.48
CA MET A 51 -5.19 -6.62 -32.48
C MET A 51 -5.28 -8.12 -32.22
N ASP A 52 -4.19 -8.78 -31.83
CA ASP A 52 -4.16 -10.18 -31.44
C ASP A 52 -5.06 -10.43 -30.23
N LEU A 53 -5.03 -9.54 -29.22
CA LEU A 53 -5.96 -9.62 -28.07
C LEU A 53 -7.42 -9.46 -28.47
N ILE A 54 -7.73 -8.56 -29.40
CA ILE A 54 -9.09 -8.37 -29.92
C ILE A 54 -9.57 -9.64 -30.62
N GLN A 55 -8.70 -10.28 -31.41
CA GLN A 55 -9.01 -11.54 -32.07
C GLN A 55 -9.21 -12.67 -31.05
N ALA A 56 -8.33 -12.78 -30.06
CA ALA A 56 -8.47 -13.76 -28.97
C ALA A 56 -9.79 -13.58 -28.20
N ALA A 57 -10.18 -12.33 -27.93
CA ALA A 57 -11.47 -12.05 -27.28
C ALA A 57 -12.68 -12.38 -28.17
N ARG A 58 -12.58 -12.24 -29.51
CA ARG A 58 -13.64 -12.60 -30.44
C ARG A 58 -13.84 -14.11 -30.61
N HIS A 59 -12.76 -14.87 -30.37
CA HIS A 59 -12.78 -16.34 -30.46
C HIS A 59 -12.93 -17.02 -29.09
N ASP A 60 -13.28 -16.28 -28.04
CA ASP A 60 -13.41 -16.75 -26.66
C ASP A 60 -12.15 -17.47 -26.09
N TRP A 61 -10.97 -17.15 -26.65
CA TRP A 61 -9.69 -17.69 -26.17
C TRP A 61 -9.11 -16.90 -24.99
N LEU A 62 -9.67 -15.72 -24.73
CA LEU A 62 -9.22 -14.89 -23.63
C LEU A 62 -9.78 -15.43 -22.32
N LYS A 63 -8.87 -15.76 -21.38
CA LYS A 63 -9.25 -16.14 -20.02
C LYS A 63 -9.31 -14.90 -19.14
N ALA A 64 -10.32 -14.85 -18.28
CA ALA A 64 -10.45 -13.79 -17.29
C ALA A 64 -9.35 -13.94 -16.21
N ASP A 65 -8.74 -12.84 -15.82
CA ASP A 65 -7.82 -12.82 -14.69
C ASP A 65 -8.60 -13.07 -13.38
N PRO A 66 -7.99 -13.73 -12.38
CA PRO A 66 -8.66 -14.04 -11.12
C PRO A 66 -9.29 -12.80 -10.46
N GLY A 67 -10.58 -12.87 -10.18
CA GLY A 67 -11.33 -11.78 -9.55
C GLY A 67 -11.77 -10.64 -10.47
N MET A 68 -11.57 -10.77 -11.80
CA MET A 68 -12.01 -9.81 -12.81
C MET A 68 -12.98 -10.45 -13.80
N THR A 69 -13.85 -9.63 -14.38
CA THR A 69 -14.67 -10.05 -15.53
C THR A 69 -13.80 -10.14 -16.78
N LEU A 70 -14.27 -10.88 -17.80
CA LEU A 70 -13.58 -10.99 -19.10
C LEU A 70 -13.30 -9.62 -19.71
N ARG A 71 -14.28 -8.71 -19.63
CA ARG A 71 -14.16 -7.33 -20.14
C ARG A 71 -13.15 -6.51 -19.36
N GLU A 72 -13.12 -6.61 -18.05
CA GLU A 72 -12.13 -5.94 -17.21
C GLU A 72 -10.72 -6.46 -17.48
N SER A 73 -10.55 -7.77 -17.64
CA SER A 73 -9.27 -8.39 -17.97
C SER A 73 -8.77 -7.98 -19.35
N PHE A 74 -9.68 -7.91 -20.33
CA PHE A 74 -9.35 -7.39 -21.66
C PHE A 74 -8.84 -5.94 -21.60
N GLU A 75 -9.57 -5.04 -20.94
CA GLU A 75 -9.18 -3.64 -20.79
C GLU A 75 -7.85 -3.48 -20.03
N ALA A 76 -7.63 -4.27 -18.97
CA ALA A 76 -6.38 -4.26 -18.20
C ALA A 76 -5.19 -4.69 -19.07
N ASN A 77 -5.33 -5.76 -19.86
CA ASN A 77 -4.29 -6.25 -20.73
C ASN A 77 -3.95 -5.25 -21.85
N VAL A 78 -4.97 -4.66 -22.48
CA VAL A 78 -4.76 -3.61 -23.49
C VAL A 78 -4.02 -2.39 -22.91
N ASN A 79 -4.47 -1.89 -21.74
CA ASN A 79 -3.81 -0.79 -21.06
C ASN A 79 -2.36 -1.11 -20.69
N ARG A 80 -2.07 -2.33 -20.27
CA ARG A 80 -0.71 -2.79 -19.96
C ARG A 80 0.20 -2.73 -21.18
N ILE A 81 -0.26 -3.23 -22.33
CA ILE A 81 0.52 -3.21 -23.58
C ILE A 81 0.78 -1.78 -24.03
N LEU A 82 -0.25 -0.92 -24.04
CA LEU A 82 -0.13 0.45 -24.51
C LEU A 82 0.73 1.32 -23.59
N ASN A 83 0.59 1.16 -22.27
CA ASN A 83 1.43 1.86 -21.30
C ASN A 83 2.90 1.42 -21.40
N LYS A 84 3.16 0.11 -21.52
CA LYS A 84 4.50 -0.40 -21.72
C LYS A 84 5.14 0.17 -23.01
N ALA A 85 4.39 0.20 -24.09
CA ALA A 85 4.87 0.79 -25.35
C ALA A 85 5.25 2.27 -25.20
N ARG A 86 4.41 3.06 -24.51
CA ARG A 86 4.72 4.47 -24.22
C ARG A 86 6.01 4.60 -23.40
N ASP A 87 6.17 3.78 -22.38
CA ASP A 87 7.32 3.84 -21.47
C ASP A 87 8.61 3.38 -22.18
N ASP A 88 8.56 2.32 -22.98
CA ASP A 88 9.68 1.83 -23.80
C ASP A 88 10.12 2.89 -24.83
N VAL A 89 9.16 3.46 -25.56
CA VAL A 89 9.41 4.52 -26.54
C VAL A 89 9.97 5.79 -25.88
N GLY A 90 9.46 6.15 -24.72
CA GLY A 90 9.95 7.26 -23.92
C GLY A 90 11.39 7.06 -23.44
N SER A 91 11.72 5.87 -22.96
CA SER A 91 13.09 5.52 -22.55
C SER A 91 14.08 5.58 -23.70
N HIS A 92 13.70 5.10 -24.88
CA HIS A 92 14.53 5.24 -26.08
C HIS A 92 14.75 6.69 -26.49
N ALA A 93 13.71 7.52 -26.41
CA ALA A 93 13.84 8.95 -26.72
C ALA A 93 14.78 9.66 -25.75
N GLU A 94 14.69 9.38 -24.44
CA GLU A 94 15.56 9.97 -23.42
C GLU A 94 17.02 9.56 -23.58
N GLN A 95 17.30 8.27 -23.81
CA GLN A 95 18.66 7.75 -23.96
C GLN A 95 19.39 8.37 -25.15
N ASN A 96 18.67 8.68 -26.22
CA ASN A 96 19.24 9.28 -27.43
C ASN A 96 19.36 10.82 -27.39
N LEU A 97 18.78 11.48 -26.35
CA LEU A 97 19.01 12.90 -26.18
C LEU A 97 20.41 13.16 -25.60
N PRO A 98 21.16 14.11 -26.14
CA PRO A 98 22.50 14.44 -25.64
C PRO A 98 22.41 15.03 -24.23
N ASP A 99 23.46 14.82 -23.42
CA ASP A 99 23.49 15.25 -22.02
C ASP A 99 23.45 16.79 -21.84
N TRP A 100 23.85 17.55 -22.85
CA TRP A 100 23.73 19.00 -22.85
C TRP A 100 22.31 19.52 -23.19
N ASN A 101 21.35 18.61 -23.44
CA ASN A 101 19.98 18.98 -23.73
C ASN A 101 19.33 19.63 -22.50
N ASN A 102 18.81 20.84 -22.65
CA ASN A 102 18.27 21.63 -21.56
C ASN A 102 17.03 20.98 -20.89
N VAL A 103 16.18 20.29 -21.63
CA VAL A 103 15.02 19.57 -21.09
C VAL A 103 15.49 18.38 -20.25
N LYS A 104 16.44 17.59 -20.78
CA LYS A 104 17.04 16.46 -20.05
C LYS A 104 17.74 16.93 -18.78
N GLN A 105 18.49 18.03 -18.83
CA GLN A 105 19.15 18.60 -17.66
C GLN A 105 18.17 19.02 -16.56
N MET A 106 17.04 19.66 -16.90
CA MET A 106 16.02 20.01 -15.91
C MET A 106 15.39 18.80 -15.25
N VAL A 107 15.11 17.74 -16.01
CA VAL A 107 14.53 16.49 -15.50
C VAL A 107 15.51 15.76 -14.61
N ILE A 108 16.79 15.63 -15.01
CA ILE A 108 17.84 14.97 -14.22
C ILE A 108 18.12 15.75 -12.93
N ALA A 109 18.19 17.08 -13.01
CA ALA A 109 18.37 17.93 -11.84
C ALA A 109 17.16 17.92 -10.88
N GLY A 110 16.02 17.40 -11.30
CA GLY A 110 14.78 17.39 -10.50
C GLY A 110 14.16 18.79 -10.33
N SER A 111 14.59 19.78 -11.10
CA SER A 111 14.12 21.16 -10.97
C SER A 111 12.72 21.35 -11.55
N LYS A 112 12.48 20.85 -12.76
CA LYS A 112 11.17 20.94 -13.43
C LYS A 112 11.01 19.87 -14.50
N GLY A 113 9.77 19.43 -14.68
CA GLY A 113 9.44 18.40 -15.66
C GLY A 113 9.73 16.98 -15.15
N SER A 114 9.31 16.02 -15.95
CA SER A 114 9.52 14.60 -15.70
C SER A 114 9.84 13.88 -17.00
N PHE A 115 10.28 12.64 -16.91
CA PHE A 115 10.51 11.74 -18.03
C PHE A 115 9.30 11.68 -19.00
N ILE A 116 8.07 11.66 -18.44
CA ILE A 116 6.84 11.63 -19.26
C ILE A 116 6.72 12.85 -20.17
N ASN A 117 7.17 14.03 -19.73
CA ASN A 117 7.14 15.23 -20.54
C ASN A 117 8.05 15.09 -21.78
N ILE A 118 9.24 14.52 -21.62
CA ILE A 118 10.15 14.24 -22.75
C ILE A 118 9.50 13.26 -23.73
N SER A 119 8.92 12.19 -23.21
CA SER A 119 8.22 11.18 -24.00
C SER A 119 7.07 11.78 -24.82
N GLN A 120 6.23 12.59 -24.20
CA GLN A 120 5.08 13.22 -24.87
C GLN A 120 5.49 14.24 -25.94
N MET A 121 6.55 15.00 -25.69
CA MET A 121 7.04 15.99 -26.64
C MET A 121 7.72 15.35 -27.85
N SER A 122 8.56 14.35 -27.63
CA SER A 122 9.47 13.80 -28.65
C SER A 122 8.97 12.50 -29.27
N ALA A 123 8.26 11.67 -28.53
CA ALA A 123 7.99 10.30 -28.92
C ALA A 123 6.49 9.99 -29.11
N CYS A 124 5.74 9.87 -28.05
CA CYS A 124 4.33 9.45 -28.07
C CYS A 124 3.57 10.04 -26.86
N VAL A 125 2.39 10.58 -27.11
CA VAL A 125 1.52 11.10 -26.03
C VAL A 125 0.93 9.95 -25.19
N GLY A 126 0.55 8.83 -25.84
CA GLY A 126 0.04 7.65 -25.16
C GLY A 126 -1.47 7.59 -25.03
N GLN A 127 -1.94 6.64 -24.21
CA GLN A 127 -3.36 6.40 -24.01
C GLN A 127 -4.02 7.55 -23.23
N GLN A 128 -5.10 8.08 -23.78
CA GLN A 128 -5.98 9.02 -23.11
C GLN A 128 -7.03 8.27 -22.30
N SER A 129 -7.28 8.71 -21.08
CA SER A 129 -8.27 8.11 -20.20
C SER A 129 -9.28 9.17 -19.72
N VAL A 130 -10.53 8.74 -19.62
CA VAL A 130 -11.64 9.49 -19.03
C VAL A 130 -12.30 8.60 -17.99
N GLU A 131 -12.51 9.10 -16.79
CA GLU A 131 -13.01 8.33 -15.63
C GLU A 131 -12.19 7.05 -15.36
N GLY A 132 -10.89 7.11 -15.61
CA GLY A 132 -9.96 5.99 -15.39
C GLY A 132 -10.05 4.84 -16.39
N LYS A 133 -10.86 4.98 -17.43
CA LYS A 133 -11.05 3.99 -18.51
C LYS A 133 -10.60 4.58 -19.82
N ARG A 134 -10.38 3.71 -20.81
CA ARG A 134 -10.20 4.19 -22.21
C ARG A 134 -11.44 4.96 -22.64
N ILE A 135 -11.31 5.80 -23.64
CA ILE A 135 -12.40 6.68 -24.11
C ILE A 135 -13.70 5.89 -24.26
N PRO A 136 -14.80 6.31 -23.61
CA PRO A 136 -16.08 5.59 -23.66
C PRO A 136 -16.78 5.72 -25.01
N PHE A 137 -17.71 4.81 -25.29
CA PHE A 137 -18.60 4.93 -26.42
C PHE A 137 -19.70 5.97 -26.13
N GLY A 138 -19.43 7.22 -26.46
CA GLY A 138 -20.39 8.32 -26.31
C GLY A 138 -21.51 8.29 -27.36
N PHE A 139 -21.24 7.74 -28.54
CA PHE A 139 -22.23 7.39 -29.56
C PHE A 139 -22.66 5.94 -29.43
N ARG A 140 -23.71 5.53 -30.13
CA ARG A 140 -24.20 4.16 -30.07
C ARG A 140 -23.14 3.17 -30.58
N HIS A 141 -22.52 2.44 -29.67
CA HIS A 141 -21.46 1.45 -29.90
C HIS A 141 -20.17 1.97 -30.58
N ARG A 142 -19.89 3.27 -30.52
CA ARG A 142 -18.66 3.85 -31.05
C ARG A 142 -18.25 5.13 -30.29
N SER A 143 -16.98 5.45 -30.29
CA SER A 143 -16.46 6.64 -29.61
C SER A 143 -16.72 7.94 -30.39
N LEU A 144 -16.57 7.89 -31.70
CA LEU A 144 -16.83 9.00 -32.63
C LEU A 144 -17.51 8.49 -33.91
N PRO A 145 -18.19 9.37 -34.65
CA PRO A 145 -18.82 8.98 -35.94
C PRO A 145 -17.85 8.44 -36.99
N HIS A 146 -16.56 8.73 -36.92
CA HIS A 146 -15.52 8.26 -37.82
C HIS A 146 -15.28 6.76 -37.74
N PHE A 147 -15.52 6.16 -36.58
CA PHE A 147 -15.23 4.75 -36.31
C PHE A 147 -16.43 3.86 -36.57
N THR A 148 -16.17 2.61 -36.86
CA THR A 148 -17.20 1.57 -37.00
C THR A 148 -17.78 1.21 -35.64
N LYS A 149 -18.95 0.53 -35.66
CA LYS A 149 -19.53 0.00 -34.42
C LYS A 149 -18.64 -1.08 -33.80
N ASP A 150 -18.61 -1.09 -32.47
CA ASP A 150 -17.87 -2.07 -31.67
C ASP A 150 -16.37 -2.13 -32.02
N ASP A 151 -15.80 -0.98 -32.35
CA ASP A 151 -14.38 -0.84 -32.63
C ASP A 151 -13.60 -0.64 -31.31
N PHE A 152 -12.86 -1.67 -30.90
CA PHE A 152 -12.01 -1.68 -29.70
C PHE A 152 -10.53 -1.41 -30.00
N THR A 153 -10.19 -0.99 -31.22
CA THR A 153 -8.81 -0.67 -31.62
C THR A 153 -8.22 0.46 -30.74
N PRO A 154 -6.90 0.53 -30.61
CA PRO A 154 -6.27 1.59 -29.83
C PRO A 154 -6.67 3.00 -30.30
N GLU A 155 -6.76 3.20 -31.61
CA GLU A 155 -7.11 4.50 -32.22
C GLU A 155 -8.52 4.95 -31.86
N SER A 156 -9.50 4.05 -31.93
CA SER A 156 -10.90 4.35 -31.62
C SER A 156 -11.13 4.61 -30.12
N ARG A 157 -10.28 4.05 -29.28
CA ARG A 157 -10.40 4.14 -27.82
C ARG A 157 -9.42 5.11 -27.17
N GLY A 158 -8.83 6.02 -27.95
CA GLY A 158 -8.09 7.17 -27.44
C GLY A 158 -6.59 6.99 -27.27
N PHE A 159 -5.97 6.04 -27.95
CA PHE A 159 -4.52 5.96 -27.99
C PHE A 159 -3.95 6.99 -28.99
N VAL A 160 -3.11 7.89 -28.49
CA VAL A 160 -2.42 8.92 -29.27
C VAL A 160 -1.02 8.43 -29.58
N GLU A 161 -0.78 8.05 -30.83
CA GLU A 161 0.53 7.56 -31.30
C GLU A 161 1.52 8.67 -31.62
N ASN A 162 1.00 9.85 -31.96
CA ASN A 162 1.82 11.00 -32.34
C ASN A 162 2.35 11.73 -31.10
N SER A 163 3.48 12.41 -31.26
CA SER A 163 4.02 13.34 -30.27
C SER A 163 3.48 14.76 -30.50
N TYR A 164 3.66 15.63 -29.51
CA TYR A 164 3.30 17.04 -29.68
C TYR A 164 4.09 17.71 -30.81
N LEU A 165 5.36 17.32 -31.00
CA LEU A 165 6.20 17.88 -32.06
C LEU A 165 5.72 17.45 -33.45
N ARG A 166 5.30 16.20 -33.62
CA ARG A 166 4.76 15.66 -34.87
C ARG A 166 3.37 16.24 -35.19
N GLY A 167 2.63 16.63 -34.17
CA GLY A 167 1.24 17.07 -34.25
C GLY A 167 0.24 15.93 -34.16
N LEU A 168 -0.92 16.23 -33.57
CA LEU A 168 -2.00 15.28 -33.33
C LEU A 168 -2.97 15.28 -34.52
N THR A 169 -3.51 14.11 -34.86
CA THR A 169 -4.64 14.00 -35.80
C THR A 169 -5.94 14.54 -35.15
N ALA A 170 -6.96 14.80 -35.96
CA ALA A 170 -8.19 15.42 -35.48
C ALA A 170 -8.88 14.64 -34.35
N HIS A 171 -8.97 13.31 -34.48
CA HIS A 171 -9.57 12.44 -33.45
C HIS A 171 -8.68 12.31 -32.21
N GLU A 172 -7.34 12.22 -32.39
CA GLU A 172 -6.39 12.21 -31.28
C GLU A 172 -6.46 13.50 -30.46
N PHE A 173 -6.53 14.65 -31.14
CA PHE A 173 -6.70 15.94 -30.48
C PHE A 173 -7.99 16.00 -29.69
N PHE A 174 -9.10 15.54 -30.26
CA PHE A 174 -10.38 15.54 -29.56
C PHE A 174 -10.36 14.69 -28.29
N PHE A 175 -9.80 13.49 -28.36
CA PHE A 175 -9.65 12.63 -27.18
C PHE A 175 -8.70 13.22 -26.12
N HIS A 176 -7.63 13.84 -26.57
CA HIS A 176 -6.72 14.55 -25.68
C HIS A 176 -7.41 15.76 -25.00
N ALA A 177 -8.23 16.49 -25.74
CA ALA A 177 -9.05 17.57 -25.18
C ALA A 177 -10.07 17.07 -24.16
N MET A 178 -10.71 15.92 -24.38
CA MET A 178 -11.61 15.30 -23.42
C MET A 178 -10.90 14.96 -22.10
N ALA A 179 -9.75 14.30 -22.18
CA ALA A 179 -8.95 13.97 -21.01
C ALA A 179 -8.45 15.21 -20.27
N GLY A 180 -7.98 16.22 -21.01
CA GLY A 180 -7.57 17.50 -20.44
C GLY A 180 -8.74 18.25 -19.76
N ARG A 181 -9.94 18.21 -20.34
CA ARG A 181 -11.14 18.81 -19.79
C ARG A 181 -11.52 18.17 -18.43
N GLU A 182 -11.43 16.86 -18.33
CA GLU A 182 -11.64 16.14 -17.06
C GLU A 182 -10.66 16.64 -15.98
N GLY A 183 -9.37 16.77 -16.32
CA GLY A 183 -8.38 17.30 -15.39
C GLY A 183 -8.64 18.73 -14.93
N LEU A 184 -9.12 19.60 -15.81
CA LEU A 184 -9.50 20.97 -15.46
C LEU A 184 -10.73 21.02 -14.54
N ILE A 185 -11.74 20.20 -14.81
CA ILE A 185 -12.94 20.08 -13.94
C ILE A 185 -12.54 19.53 -12.57
N ASP A 186 -11.74 18.47 -12.55
CA ASP A 186 -11.22 17.89 -11.30
C ASP A 186 -10.51 18.95 -10.45
N THR A 187 -9.65 19.76 -11.04
CA THR A 187 -8.94 20.82 -10.34
C THR A 187 -9.91 21.86 -9.76
N ALA A 188 -10.89 22.30 -10.53
CA ALA A 188 -11.85 23.30 -10.10
C ALA A 188 -12.75 22.81 -8.95
N VAL A 189 -13.24 21.57 -9.03
CA VAL A 189 -14.10 20.98 -7.98
C VAL A 189 -13.28 20.68 -6.72
N LYS A 190 -12.08 20.18 -6.88
CA LYS A 190 -11.18 19.81 -5.78
C LYS A 190 -10.83 21.02 -4.90
N THR A 191 -10.54 22.17 -5.48
CA THR A 191 -10.23 23.38 -4.71
C THR A 191 -11.38 23.79 -3.79
N ALA A 192 -12.60 23.71 -4.25
CA ALA A 192 -13.79 24.03 -3.43
C ALA A 192 -13.99 23.00 -2.30
N GLU A 193 -13.91 21.69 -2.62
CA GLU A 193 -14.11 20.64 -1.62
C GLU A 193 -13.03 20.65 -0.55
N THR A 194 -11.75 20.75 -0.94
CA THR A 194 -10.63 20.78 0.02
C THR A 194 -10.65 22.03 0.87
N GLY A 195 -11.01 23.18 0.31
CA GLY A 195 -11.20 24.42 1.06
C GLY A 195 -12.32 24.30 2.10
N TYR A 196 -13.43 23.65 1.75
CA TYR A 196 -14.52 23.40 2.70
C TYR A 196 -14.12 22.43 3.81
N ILE A 197 -13.37 21.35 3.49
CA ILE A 197 -12.83 20.43 4.48
C ILE A 197 -11.88 21.17 5.44
N GLN A 198 -10.95 21.96 4.91
CA GLN A 198 -10.03 22.75 5.72
C GLN A 198 -10.77 23.71 6.66
N ARG A 199 -11.76 24.45 6.17
CA ARG A 199 -12.56 25.34 7.01
C ARG A 199 -13.25 24.60 8.16
N ARG A 200 -13.85 23.44 7.88
CA ARG A 200 -14.52 22.61 8.91
C ARG A 200 -13.53 22.13 9.97
N LEU A 201 -12.36 21.66 9.55
CA LEU A 201 -11.31 21.21 10.46
C LEU A 201 -10.80 22.35 11.34
N VAL A 202 -10.51 23.52 10.74
CA VAL A 202 -10.06 24.70 11.50
C VAL A 202 -11.13 25.12 12.52
N LYS A 203 -12.39 25.19 12.13
CA LYS A 203 -13.48 25.58 13.06
C LYS A 203 -13.72 24.57 14.18
N ALA A 204 -13.48 23.28 13.92
CA ALA A 204 -13.61 22.23 14.93
C ALA A 204 -12.45 22.20 15.94
N LEU A 205 -11.26 22.66 15.54
CA LEU A 205 -10.04 22.55 16.33
C LEU A 205 -9.46 23.92 16.78
N GLU A 206 -10.14 25.03 16.51
CA GLU A 206 -9.59 26.38 16.76
C GLU A 206 -9.35 26.68 18.24
N ASP A 207 -10.06 26.00 19.14
CA ASP A 207 -9.94 26.17 20.59
C ASP A 207 -8.90 25.24 21.25
N VAL A 208 -8.28 24.36 20.48
CA VAL A 208 -7.30 23.39 20.98
C VAL A 208 -5.91 24.04 21.06
N THR A 209 -5.39 24.16 22.28
CA THR A 209 -4.12 24.86 22.56
C THR A 209 -3.26 24.07 23.54
N ILE A 210 -1.93 24.35 23.52
CA ILE A 210 -1.00 23.82 24.50
C ILE A 210 -1.05 24.67 25.78
N CYS A 211 -1.28 24.03 26.91
CA CYS A 211 -1.30 24.68 28.22
C CYS A 211 0.10 24.74 28.85
N TYR A 212 0.25 25.50 29.95
CA TYR A 212 1.53 25.68 30.65
C TYR A 212 2.08 24.40 31.32
N ASP A 213 1.21 23.42 31.53
CA ASP A 213 1.59 22.09 32.04
C ASP A 213 2.04 21.11 30.95
N GLY A 214 2.09 21.56 29.70
CA GLY A 214 2.44 20.71 28.53
C GLY A 214 1.29 19.90 27.98
N THR A 215 0.11 19.91 28.60
CA THR A 215 -1.08 19.23 28.12
C THR A 215 -1.75 20.01 27.00
N VAL A 216 -2.42 19.30 26.11
CA VAL A 216 -3.27 19.90 25.07
C VAL A 216 -4.71 19.89 25.55
N ARG A 217 -5.36 21.05 25.57
CA ARG A 217 -6.72 21.21 26.08
C ARG A 217 -7.58 22.06 25.14
N ASN A 218 -8.89 21.86 25.25
CA ASN A 218 -9.89 22.69 24.57
C ASN A 218 -10.38 23.85 25.47
N SER A 219 -11.28 24.66 24.96
CA SER A 219 -11.90 25.81 25.68
C SER A 219 -12.64 25.41 26.97
N THR A 220 -13.15 24.16 27.06
CA THR A 220 -13.81 23.62 28.26
C THR A 220 -12.82 23.00 29.25
N ASN A 221 -11.53 23.14 29.02
CA ASN A 221 -10.44 22.59 29.83
C ASN A 221 -10.36 21.06 29.88
N ASN A 222 -11.01 20.37 28.94
CA ASN A 222 -10.86 18.93 28.77
C ASN A 222 -9.50 18.62 28.19
N VAL A 223 -8.81 17.63 28.76
CA VAL A 223 -7.51 17.16 28.26
C VAL A 223 -7.75 16.31 27.02
N ILE A 224 -7.19 16.75 25.89
CA ILE A 224 -7.20 16.03 24.62
C ILE A 224 -5.99 15.14 24.52
N GLU A 225 -4.84 15.66 24.96
CA GLU A 225 -3.55 14.96 24.92
C GLU A 225 -2.73 15.33 26.16
N PHE A 226 -2.06 14.35 26.76
CA PHE A 226 -1.28 14.58 27.99
C PHE A 226 0.08 15.24 27.74
N ALA A 227 0.66 15.01 26.57
CA ALA A 227 1.84 15.70 26.10
C ALA A 227 1.67 15.95 24.61
N TYR A 228 1.94 17.14 24.12
CA TYR A 228 1.80 17.50 22.71
C TYR A 228 2.59 16.54 21.80
N GLY A 229 1.91 15.87 20.86
CA GLY A 229 2.54 14.91 19.94
C GLY A 229 3.16 13.69 20.63
N GLU A 230 2.74 13.37 21.87
CA GLU A 230 3.23 12.31 22.74
C GLU A 230 4.67 12.52 23.24
N ASP A 231 5.46 13.40 22.62
CA ASP A 231 6.86 13.73 22.98
C ASP A 231 7.04 15.15 23.51
N GLY A 232 6.04 16.01 23.37
CA GLY A 232 6.07 17.40 23.80
C GLY A 232 7.04 18.29 23.01
N ILE A 233 7.49 17.86 21.84
CA ILE A 233 8.47 18.56 21.02
C ILE A 233 7.81 19.34 19.89
N ASP A 234 8.33 20.50 19.58
CA ASP A 234 7.92 21.29 18.42
C ASP A 234 8.34 20.58 17.11
N GLY A 235 7.39 20.33 16.22
CA GLY A 235 7.63 19.69 14.95
C GLY A 235 8.63 20.39 14.02
N ALA A 236 8.86 21.72 14.22
CA ALA A 236 9.86 22.47 13.48
C ALA A 236 11.30 22.16 13.93
N MET A 237 11.47 21.64 15.14
CA MET A 237 12.78 21.35 15.73
C MET A 237 13.27 19.93 15.58
N VAL A 238 12.45 19.03 15.01
CA VAL A 238 12.82 17.63 14.80
C VAL A 238 13.52 17.41 13.47
N GLU A 239 14.52 16.51 13.48
CA GLU A 239 15.27 16.11 12.30
C GLU A 239 15.25 14.57 12.15
N ARG A 240 15.29 14.09 10.91
CA ARG A 240 15.39 12.67 10.61
C ARG A 240 16.77 12.13 10.99
N GLN A 241 16.80 11.10 11.83
CA GLN A 241 18.02 10.47 12.32
C GLN A 241 17.92 8.95 12.29
N LYS A 242 19.07 8.27 12.19
CA LYS A 242 19.17 6.81 12.18
C LYS A 242 19.41 6.28 13.59
N LEU A 243 18.62 5.28 13.97
CA LEU A 243 18.82 4.53 15.22
C LEU A 243 19.92 3.49 15.00
N ILE A 244 21.09 3.73 15.61
CA ILE A 244 22.29 2.94 15.36
C ILE A 244 22.15 1.49 15.83
N THR A 245 21.49 1.26 16.96
CA THR A 245 21.39 -0.06 17.62
C THR A 245 20.37 -0.98 16.99
N HIS A 246 19.34 -0.42 16.34
CA HIS A 246 18.19 -1.17 15.86
C HIS A 246 18.54 -2.21 14.79
N GLY A 247 19.34 -1.85 13.78
CA GLY A 247 19.68 -2.71 12.63
C GLY A 247 20.88 -3.65 12.83
N LEU A 248 21.57 -3.59 13.96
CA LEU A 248 22.80 -4.34 14.16
C LEU A 248 22.54 -5.78 14.62
N ASN A 249 23.30 -6.73 14.07
CA ASN A 249 23.37 -8.12 14.58
C ASN A 249 24.01 -8.16 15.98
N ASP A 250 23.75 -9.20 16.76
CA ASP A 250 24.29 -9.33 18.12
C ASP A 250 25.82 -9.31 18.17
N LYS A 251 26.45 -9.96 17.19
CA LYS A 251 27.92 -9.99 17.07
C LYS A 251 28.49 -8.60 16.82
N GLU A 252 27.87 -7.82 15.93
CA GLU A 252 28.27 -6.44 15.64
C GLU A 252 27.93 -5.49 16.79
N PHE A 253 26.78 -5.71 17.43
CA PHE A 253 26.39 -4.94 18.59
C PHE A 253 27.40 -5.09 19.74
N ARG A 254 27.75 -6.31 20.10
CA ARG A 254 28.81 -6.59 21.11
C ARG A 254 30.13 -5.97 20.71
N ARG A 255 30.56 -6.16 19.47
CA ARG A 255 31.83 -5.57 18.97
C ARG A 255 31.83 -4.05 19.08
N ARG A 256 30.72 -3.39 18.81
CA ARG A 256 30.63 -1.94 18.74
C ARG A 256 30.44 -1.27 20.08
N PHE A 257 29.75 -1.91 21.02
CA PHE A 257 29.34 -1.31 22.27
C PHE A 257 29.99 -1.93 23.50
N LYS A 258 30.31 -3.23 23.51
CA LYS A 258 30.94 -3.84 24.68
C LYS A 258 32.42 -3.50 24.77
N VAL A 259 32.88 -3.06 25.94
CA VAL A 259 34.28 -2.93 26.30
C VAL A 259 34.63 -4.12 27.18
N ASP A 260 35.70 -4.82 26.85
CA ASP A 260 36.19 -5.95 27.61
C ASP A 260 37.55 -5.59 28.23
N LEU A 261 37.56 -5.25 29.49
CA LEU A 261 38.75 -4.84 30.22
C LEU A 261 39.72 -6.00 30.46
N SER A 262 39.22 -7.24 30.51
CA SER A 262 40.06 -8.44 30.73
C SER A 262 40.87 -8.82 29.49
N HIS A 263 40.41 -8.43 28.30
CA HIS A 263 41.05 -8.75 27.00
C HIS A 263 41.71 -7.54 26.32
N GLY A 264 42.14 -6.54 27.09
CA GLY A 264 42.92 -5.41 26.59
C GLY A 264 42.23 -4.03 26.67
N GLY A 265 40.97 -3.98 27.12
CA GLY A 265 40.23 -2.74 27.36
C GLY A 265 39.97 -1.91 26.10
N PHE A 266 40.15 -0.58 26.24
CA PHE A 266 40.05 0.35 25.11
C PHE A 266 41.19 0.17 24.12
N LYS A 267 40.98 0.56 22.87
CA LYS A 267 42.04 0.51 21.84
C LYS A 267 43.29 1.27 22.30
N LYS A 268 44.46 0.67 22.07
CA LYS A 268 45.74 1.30 22.45
C LYS A 268 45.89 2.67 21.79
N GLY A 269 46.20 3.67 22.60
CA GLY A 269 46.44 5.04 22.14
C GLY A 269 45.17 5.93 22.06
N THR A 270 44.01 5.43 22.42
CA THR A 270 42.74 6.25 22.42
C THR A 270 42.51 6.97 23.74
N LEU A 271 43.07 6.47 24.86
CA LEU A 271 42.88 7.02 26.18
C LEU A 271 44.27 7.28 26.84
N ARG A 272 44.39 8.31 27.67
CA ARG A 272 45.60 8.55 28.44
C ARG A 272 45.86 7.44 29.46
N ALA A 273 47.13 7.10 29.66
CA ALA A 273 47.52 6.10 30.62
C ALA A 273 47.01 6.45 32.03
N GLY A 274 46.47 5.47 32.73
CA GLY A 274 45.92 5.64 34.07
C GLY A 274 44.41 5.91 34.14
N LEU A 275 43.74 6.30 33.04
CA LEU A 275 42.29 6.57 33.03
C LEU A 275 41.42 5.37 32.69
N GLY A 276 42.02 4.37 32.02
CA GLY A 276 41.33 3.15 31.57
C GLY A 276 41.89 1.88 32.21
N ASP A 277 42.66 2.00 33.29
CA ASP A 277 43.22 0.85 33.97
C ASP A 277 42.12 0.05 34.64
N TRP A 278 42.32 -1.26 34.69
CA TRP A 278 41.33 -2.19 35.24
C TRP A 278 41.05 -1.86 36.73
N SER A 279 39.79 -1.64 37.03
CA SER A 279 39.26 -1.62 38.40
C SER A 279 37.92 -2.34 38.43
N PRO A 280 37.57 -3.03 39.54
CA PRO A 280 36.28 -3.70 39.65
C PRO A 280 35.08 -2.74 39.48
N GLU A 281 35.23 -1.51 39.95
CA GLU A 281 34.19 -0.46 39.84
C GLU A 281 33.97 -0.04 38.38
N LEU A 282 35.05 0.10 37.61
CA LEU A 282 34.98 0.44 36.18
C LEU A 282 34.36 -0.70 35.36
N GLU A 283 34.72 -1.94 35.67
CA GLU A 283 34.17 -3.11 34.98
C GLU A 283 32.66 -3.24 35.22
N GLN A 284 32.21 -3.08 36.45
CA GLN A 284 30.81 -3.09 36.81
C GLN A 284 30.03 -1.96 36.05
N LEU A 285 30.57 -0.75 36.06
CA LEU A 285 29.94 0.40 35.40
C LEU A 285 29.77 0.22 33.88
N LEU A 286 30.79 -0.34 33.22
CA LEU A 286 30.74 -0.62 31.77
C LEU A 286 29.82 -1.78 31.43
N GLU A 287 29.71 -2.78 32.29
CA GLU A 287 28.75 -3.89 32.09
C GLU A 287 27.31 -3.40 32.31
N GLU A 288 27.04 -2.57 33.32
CA GLU A 288 25.74 -1.92 33.54
C GLU A 288 25.33 -1.05 32.32
N GLU A 289 26.28 -0.29 31.76
CA GLU A 289 26.04 0.49 30.53
C GLU A 289 25.66 -0.42 29.34
N PHE A 290 26.39 -1.51 29.16
CA PHE A 290 26.13 -2.45 28.09
C PHE A 290 24.78 -3.18 28.26
N GLU A 291 24.45 -3.62 29.47
CA GLU A 291 23.15 -4.24 29.78
C GLU A 291 21.99 -3.28 29.51
N GLN A 292 22.15 -1.99 29.89
CA GLN A 292 21.15 -0.98 29.59
C GLN A 292 20.98 -0.76 28.08
N LEU A 293 22.07 -0.73 27.31
CA LEU A 293 22.01 -0.64 25.84
C LEU A 293 21.34 -1.87 25.20
N ALA A 294 21.57 -3.05 25.76
CA ALA A 294 20.91 -4.28 25.29
C ALA A 294 19.40 -4.26 25.60
N LYS A 295 19.02 -3.79 26.77
CA LYS A 295 17.62 -3.57 27.15
C LYS A 295 16.95 -2.56 26.23
N ASP A 296 17.59 -1.42 26.00
CA ASP A 296 17.12 -0.36 25.12
C ASP A 296 16.91 -0.88 23.68
N ARG A 297 17.84 -1.68 23.18
CA ARG A 297 17.71 -2.32 21.85
C ARG A 297 16.54 -3.29 21.78
N LYS A 298 16.32 -4.07 22.84
CA LYS A 298 15.17 -4.99 22.94
C LYS A 298 13.87 -4.17 22.90
N THR A 299 13.73 -3.15 23.73
CA THR A 299 12.56 -2.25 23.75
C THR A 299 12.31 -1.62 22.37
N LEU A 300 13.36 -1.12 21.70
CA LEU A 300 13.22 -0.57 20.34
C LEU A 300 12.63 -1.58 19.34
N ARG A 301 13.03 -2.84 19.43
CA ARG A 301 12.63 -3.88 18.48
C ARG A 301 11.27 -4.50 18.81
N THR A 302 10.96 -4.70 20.08
CA THR A 302 9.72 -5.38 20.50
C THR A 302 8.54 -4.43 20.67
N GLU A 303 8.77 -3.22 21.18
CA GLU A 303 7.70 -2.31 21.57
C GLU A 303 7.52 -1.13 20.61
N ILE A 304 8.63 -0.54 20.10
CA ILE A 304 8.56 0.71 19.35
C ILE A 304 8.56 0.46 17.83
N PHE A 305 9.55 -0.25 17.30
CA PHE A 305 9.73 -0.51 15.87
C PHE A 305 9.93 -2.01 15.59
N PRO A 306 8.86 -2.79 15.53
CA PRO A 306 8.96 -4.24 15.25
C PRO A 306 9.34 -4.57 13.81
N THR A 307 9.55 -3.55 12.97
CA THR A 307 9.97 -3.67 11.56
C THR A 307 11.40 -3.16 11.42
N ASP A 308 12.03 -3.35 10.25
CA ASP A 308 13.38 -2.88 9.90
C ASP A 308 13.51 -1.36 9.73
N ARG A 309 12.55 -0.58 10.20
CA ARG A 309 12.58 0.87 10.17
C ARG A 309 13.68 1.40 11.08
N VAL A 310 14.72 1.97 10.49
CA VAL A 310 15.92 2.47 11.19
C VAL A 310 15.86 3.98 11.44
N ASP A 311 15.01 4.69 10.70
CA ASP A 311 14.96 6.16 10.75
C ASP A 311 13.81 6.66 11.62
N THR A 312 14.07 7.68 12.41
CA THR A 312 13.08 8.39 13.23
C THR A 312 13.36 9.89 13.26
N TYR A 313 12.37 10.67 13.70
CA TYR A 313 12.50 12.12 13.89
C TYR A 313 12.78 12.41 15.36
N LEU A 314 13.87 13.10 15.63
CA LEU A 314 14.32 13.45 16.98
C LEU A 314 14.71 14.93 17.07
N PRO A 315 14.59 15.57 18.24
CA PRO A 315 14.71 17.02 18.37
C PRO A 315 16.13 17.56 18.14
N LEU A 316 17.13 16.72 18.20
CA LEU A 316 18.53 17.14 18.15
C LEU A 316 19.34 16.17 17.30
N ASN A 317 20.13 16.68 16.36
CA ASN A 317 21.05 15.86 15.57
C ASN A 317 22.39 15.69 16.29
N ILE A 318 22.54 14.58 17.01
CA ILE A 318 23.70 14.28 17.83
C ILE A 318 24.97 14.11 16.99
N ALA A 319 24.86 13.46 15.83
CA ALA A 319 26.00 13.27 14.94
C ALA A 319 26.62 14.63 14.51
N ARG A 320 25.75 15.58 14.12
CA ARG A 320 26.17 16.92 13.75
C ARG A 320 26.78 17.68 14.95
N LEU A 321 26.20 17.53 16.14
CA LEU A 321 26.68 18.14 17.35
C LEU A 321 28.09 17.67 17.69
N VAL A 322 28.35 16.38 17.64
CA VAL A 322 29.67 15.78 17.86
C VAL A 322 30.68 16.27 16.81
N LEU A 323 30.30 16.32 15.52
CA LEU A 323 31.18 16.87 14.48
C LEU A 323 31.52 18.36 14.72
N ASN A 324 30.54 19.15 15.14
CA ASN A 324 30.78 20.55 15.49
C ASN A 324 31.73 20.66 16.66
N ALA A 325 31.58 19.87 17.70
CA ALA A 325 32.49 19.85 18.83
C ALA A 325 33.91 19.47 18.39
N GLN A 326 34.07 18.46 17.56
CA GLN A 326 35.38 18.07 17.02
C GLN A 326 36.05 19.23 16.25
N GLN A 327 35.29 20.01 15.50
CA GLN A 327 35.82 21.17 14.78
C GLN A 327 36.15 22.35 15.68
N ILE A 328 35.28 22.69 16.63
CA ILE A 328 35.44 23.82 17.54
C ILE A 328 36.66 23.62 18.43
N PHE A 329 36.83 22.43 18.99
CA PHE A 329 37.94 22.10 19.90
C PHE A 329 39.17 21.54 19.16
N HIS A 330 39.18 21.53 17.83
CA HIS A 330 40.28 21.03 17.00
C HIS A 330 40.79 19.64 17.42
N ILE A 331 39.87 18.70 17.65
CA ILE A 331 40.19 17.36 18.12
C ILE A 331 40.99 16.59 17.07
N ASP A 332 42.20 16.15 17.44
CA ASP A 332 43.05 15.29 16.62
C ASP A 332 42.80 13.83 17.02
N PRO A 333 42.28 12.96 16.12
CA PRO A 333 42.05 11.54 16.40
C PRO A 333 43.30 10.73 16.77
N ARG A 334 44.48 11.30 16.54
CA ARG A 334 45.78 10.67 16.90
C ARG A 334 46.20 10.92 18.34
N ARG A 335 45.57 11.86 19.00
CA ARG A 335 45.87 12.18 20.40
C ARG A 335 44.96 11.40 21.33
N PRO A 336 45.51 10.84 22.44
CA PRO A 336 44.68 10.12 23.39
C PRO A 336 43.72 11.10 24.11
N SER A 337 42.47 10.64 24.29
CA SER A 337 41.47 11.38 25.08
C SER A 337 41.90 11.50 26.54
N ASP A 338 41.61 12.65 27.15
CA ASP A 338 41.80 12.95 28.58
C ASP A 338 40.54 12.74 29.41
N LEU A 339 39.45 12.24 28.78
CA LEU A 339 38.15 12.04 29.38
C LEU A 339 38.05 10.71 30.11
N SER A 340 37.68 10.74 31.39
CA SER A 340 37.47 9.50 32.16
C SER A 340 36.16 8.81 31.83
N PRO A 341 36.12 7.45 31.73
CA PRO A 341 34.87 6.70 31.57
C PRO A 341 33.80 7.01 32.62
N PHE A 342 34.18 7.25 33.87
CA PHE A 342 33.29 7.66 34.95
C PHE A 342 32.61 8.99 34.64
N GLU A 343 33.37 9.99 34.17
CA GLU A 343 32.85 11.31 33.79
C GLU A 343 31.86 11.23 32.63
N ILE A 344 32.04 10.27 31.70
CA ILE A 344 31.13 10.06 30.58
C ILE A 344 29.79 9.56 31.11
N VAL A 345 29.81 8.49 31.90
CA VAL A 345 28.57 7.86 32.38
C VAL A 345 27.81 8.78 33.32
N ASP A 346 28.51 9.47 34.25
CA ASP A 346 27.89 10.40 35.20
C ASP A 346 27.34 11.65 34.51
N GLY A 347 28.09 12.19 33.54
CA GLY A 347 27.64 13.32 32.73
C GLY A 347 26.37 12.96 31.91
N LEU A 348 26.38 11.81 31.29
CA LEU A 348 25.22 11.34 30.54
C LEU A 348 24.01 11.09 31.45
N LYS A 349 24.17 10.42 32.59
CA LYS A 349 23.11 10.21 33.59
C LYS A 349 22.51 11.55 34.04
N ARG A 350 23.32 12.57 34.31
CA ARG A 350 22.86 13.91 34.68
C ARG A 350 21.99 14.53 33.58
N VAL A 351 22.44 14.50 32.31
CA VAL A 351 21.69 15.06 31.20
C VAL A 351 20.35 14.30 31.03
N LEU A 352 20.38 12.96 31.06
CA LEU A 352 19.17 12.15 30.93
C LEU A 352 18.13 12.43 32.02
N ALA A 353 18.58 12.80 33.24
CA ALA A 353 17.68 13.20 34.34
C ALA A 353 17.08 14.59 34.11
N ASN A 354 17.83 15.50 33.44
CA ASN A 354 17.39 16.87 33.16
C ASN A 354 16.49 17.02 31.92
N LEU A 355 16.28 15.95 31.13
CA LEU A 355 15.36 15.98 30.00
C LEU A 355 13.89 15.92 30.49
N LEU A 356 13.35 17.09 30.80
CA LEU A 356 11.98 17.22 31.32
C LEU A 356 11.05 17.79 30.26
N VAL A 357 9.95 17.10 29.99
CA VAL A 357 8.84 17.49 29.12
C VAL A 357 7.58 17.70 29.97
N VAL A 358 7.18 16.66 30.71
CA VAL A 358 6.01 16.68 31.58
C VAL A 358 6.46 16.84 33.02
N ARG A 359 5.86 17.82 33.71
CA ARG A 359 6.17 18.11 35.13
C ARG A 359 4.99 17.65 35.99
N GLY A 360 5.25 16.82 36.95
CA GLY A 360 4.25 16.32 37.91
C GLY A 360 4.75 15.08 38.65
N ASP A 361 4.20 14.86 39.85
CA ASP A 361 4.63 13.76 40.71
C ASP A 361 3.59 12.61 40.72
N ASP A 362 2.47 12.80 40.10
CA ASP A 362 1.43 11.77 39.96
C ASP A 362 1.86 10.65 39.00
N ARG A 363 1.21 9.51 39.12
CA ARG A 363 1.52 8.30 38.34
C ARG A 363 1.42 8.57 36.82
N ILE A 364 0.38 9.31 36.39
CA ILE A 364 0.15 9.58 34.97
C ILE A 364 1.26 10.45 34.42
N SER A 365 1.62 11.55 35.09
CA SER A 365 2.67 12.46 34.66
C SER A 365 4.03 11.78 34.57
N ARG A 366 4.38 10.91 35.52
CA ARG A 366 5.61 10.12 35.47
C ARG A 366 5.64 9.17 34.28
N THR A 367 4.56 8.42 34.05
CA THR A 367 4.47 7.52 32.89
C THR A 367 4.58 8.30 31.57
N MET A 368 3.91 9.44 31.45
CA MET A 368 3.99 10.29 30.26
C MET A 368 5.38 10.87 30.04
N GLN A 369 6.05 11.32 31.12
CA GLN A 369 7.43 11.81 31.08
C GLN A 369 8.40 10.72 30.59
N GLU A 370 8.25 9.49 31.11
CA GLU A 370 9.06 8.35 30.66
C GLU A 370 8.86 8.06 29.19
N ASN A 371 7.60 7.96 28.74
CA ASN A 371 7.25 7.69 27.35
C ASN A 371 7.71 8.80 26.41
N ALA A 372 7.49 10.08 26.78
CA ALA A 372 7.87 11.23 25.97
C ALA A 372 9.38 11.31 25.71
N THR A 373 10.19 10.87 26.66
CA THR A 373 11.65 10.98 26.57
C THR A 373 12.36 9.68 26.22
N LEU A 374 11.66 8.54 26.22
CA LEU A 374 12.24 7.20 26.05
C LEU A 374 13.09 7.08 24.79
N LEU A 375 12.51 7.38 23.64
CA LEU A 375 13.18 7.24 22.35
C LEU A 375 14.43 8.10 22.23
N PHE A 376 14.35 9.34 22.69
CA PHE A 376 15.49 10.26 22.69
C PHE A 376 16.58 9.82 23.66
N LYS A 377 16.23 9.33 24.84
CA LYS A 377 17.16 8.76 25.82
C LYS A 377 17.89 7.53 25.28
N ILE A 378 17.18 6.63 24.60
CA ILE A 378 17.77 5.47 23.93
C ILE A 378 18.78 5.92 22.87
N HIS A 379 18.42 6.91 22.07
CA HIS A 379 19.30 7.44 21.04
C HIS A 379 20.56 8.08 21.63
N LEU A 380 20.41 8.90 22.68
CA LEU A 380 21.53 9.51 23.38
C LEU A 380 22.49 8.47 23.96
N ARG A 381 21.96 7.46 24.69
CA ARG A 381 22.77 6.37 25.24
C ARG A 381 23.50 5.59 24.15
N SER A 382 22.85 5.31 23.04
CA SER A 382 23.48 4.56 21.94
C SER A 382 24.58 5.35 21.22
N PHE A 383 24.45 6.65 21.11
CA PHE A 383 25.40 7.50 20.38
C PHE A 383 26.56 7.97 21.27
N LEU A 384 26.27 8.26 22.53
CA LEU A 384 27.22 8.83 23.51
C LEU A 384 27.68 7.80 24.55
N CYS A 385 27.64 6.50 24.26
CA CYS A 385 28.20 5.49 25.15
C CYS A 385 29.73 5.61 25.24
N THR A 386 30.27 5.16 26.34
CA THR A 386 31.69 5.29 26.67
C THR A 386 32.63 4.86 25.56
N LYS A 387 32.35 3.69 24.94
CA LYS A 387 33.17 3.17 23.83
C LYS A 387 33.12 4.05 22.57
N GLN A 388 31.97 4.59 22.21
CA GLN A 388 31.81 5.45 21.03
C GLN A 388 32.51 6.80 21.27
N VAL A 389 32.33 7.38 22.44
CA VAL A 389 32.92 8.67 22.81
C VAL A 389 34.43 8.61 22.77
N ILE A 390 35.05 7.54 23.29
CA ILE A 390 36.50 7.41 23.40
C ILE A 390 37.13 6.90 22.10
N GLU A 391 36.61 5.79 21.53
CA GLU A 391 37.25 5.09 20.41
C GLU A 391 36.88 5.63 19.03
N VAL A 392 35.69 6.23 18.87
CA VAL A 392 35.19 6.70 17.58
C VAL A 392 35.24 8.21 17.49
N HIS A 393 34.79 8.88 18.52
CA HIS A 393 34.68 10.34 18.51
C HIS A 393 35.91 11.07 19.09
N HIS A 394 36.75 10.36 19.85
CA HIS A 394 38.00 10.90 20.50
C HIS A 394 37.78 12.21 21.26
N LEU A 395 36.63 12.32 21.95
CA LEU A 395 36.27 13.57 22.62
C LEU A 395 37.20 13.87 23.78
N THR A 396 37.50 15.17 23.97
CA THR A 396 38.20 15.71 25.13
C THR A 396 37.17 16.09 26.21
N ARG A 397 37.68 16.32 27.46
CA ARG A 397 36.84 16.73 28.59
C ARG A 397 36.07 18.02 28.31
N GLU A 398 36.75 19.02 27.77
CA GLU A 398 36.13 20.31 27.43
C GLU A 398 35.03 20.15 26.36
N ALA A 399 35.29 19.36 25.32
CA ALA A 399 34.32 19.07 24.27
C ALA A 399 33.11 18.29 24.80
N TRP A 400 33.34 17.38 25.74
CA TRP A 400 32.29 16.61 26.39
C TRP A 400 31.34 17.50 27.20
N GLU A 401 31.88 18.36 28.07
CA GLU A 401 31.09 19.29 28.85
C GLU A 401 30.29 20.25 27.96
N TRP A 402 30.89 20.73 26.86
CA TRP A 402 30.19 21.54 25.88
C TRP A 402 29.05 20.81 25.20
N ILE A 403 29.25 19.53 24.78
CA ILE A 403 28.21 18.71 24.19
C ILE A 403 27.05 18.53 25.16
N LEU A 404 27.30 18.21 26.41
CA LEU A 404 26.26 18.02 27.42
C LEU A 404 25.42 19.29 27.60
N GLY A 405 26.10 20.46 27.73
CA GLY A 405 25.41 21.75 27.83
C GLY A 405 24.57 22.10 26.60
N GLU A 406 25.08 21.81 25.40
CA GLU A 406 24.33 22.04 24.15
C GLU A 406 23.13 21.11 24.04
N ILE A 407 23.23 19.85 24.45
CA ILE A 407 22.09 18.92 24.46
C ILE A 407 20.99 19.46 25.38
N GLU A 408 21.30 19.84 26.61
CA GLU A 408 20.32 20.39 27.53
C GLU A 408 19.70 21.69 27.00
N GLY A 409 20.51 22.61 26.50
CA GLY A 409 20.03 23.90 25.98
C GLY A 409 19.18 23.77 24.70
N GLN A 410 19.57 22.90 23.78
CA GLN A 410 18.83 22.71 22.56
C GLN A 410 17.55 21.89 22.80
N PHE A 411 17.58 20.90 23.68
CA PHE A 411 16.39 20.17 24.07
C PHE A 411 15.35 21.07 24.74
N ALA A 412 15.76 21.91 25.66
CA ALA A 412 14.87 22.88 26.32
C ALA A 412 14.22 23.85 25.32
N ARG A 413 14.95 24.25 24.27
CA ARG A 413 14.41 25.09 23.18
C ARG A 413 13.50 24.35 22.22
N SER A 414 13.63 23.04 22.10
CA SER A 414 12.79 22.22 21.20
C SER A 414 11.46 21.80 21.81
N VAL A 415 11.29 21.96 23.12
CA VAL A 415 9.99 21.72 23.77
C VAL A 415 8.95 22.71 23.25
N ALA A 416 7.75 22.19 22.92
CA ALA A 416 6.65 22.99 22.42
C ALA A 416 6.23 24.08 23.41
N GLN A 417 5.99 25.29 22.89
CA GLN A 417 5.70 26.45 23.73
C GLN A 417 4.23 26.47 24.14
N PRO A 418 3.94 26.77 25.44
CA PRO A 418 2.57 26.98 25.88
C PRO A 418 1.89 28.12 25.12
N GLY A 419 0.58 27.97 24.85
CA GLY A 419 -0.21 28.95 24.13
C GLY A 419 -0.18 28.74 22.61
N GLU A 420 0.55 27.77 22.08
CA GLU A 420 0.49 27.46 20.66
C GLU A 420 -0.86 26.85 20.27
N MET A 421 -1.41 27.33 19.17
CA MET A 421 -2.71 26.88 18.64
C MET A 421 -2.52 25.60 17.82
N CYS A 422 -2.19 24.52 18.50
CA CYS A 422 -1.86 23.23 17.87
C CYS A 422 -3.02 22.64 17.07
N GLY A 423 -4.27 22.87 17.47
CA GLY A 423 -5.45 22.42 16.74
C GLY A 423 -5.59 23.09 15.37
N THR A 424 -5.35 24.40 15.30
CA THR A 424 -5.33 25.14 14.02
C THR A 424 -4.17 24.68 13.14
N LEU A 425 -3.00 24.48 13.72
CA LEU A 425 -1.82 23.97 13.02
C LEU A 425 -2.09 22.59 12.42
N ALA A 426 -2.69 21.69 13.19
CA ALA A 426 -3.07 20.35 12.73
C ALA A 426 -4.09 20.41 11.57
N ALA A 427 -5.11 21.25 11.69
CA ALA A 427 -6.12 21.44 10.66
C ALA A 427 -5.53 21.96 9.35
N GLN A 428 -4.62 22.91 9.41
CA GLN A 428 -3.92 23.44 8.25
C GLN A 428 -2.94 22.43 7.64
N SER A 429 -2.24 21.68 8.47
CA SER A 429 -1.27 20.63 8.03
C SER A 429 -1.96 19.44 7.36
N ILE A 430 -3.25 19.19 7.65
CA ILE A 430 -4.08 18.21 6.95
C ILE A 430 -4.70 18.82 5.70
N GLY A 431 -5.19 20.05 5.79
CA GLY A 431 -5.92 20.71 4.71
C GLY A 431 -5.04 21.09 3.52
N GLU A 432 -3.83 21.58 3.75
CA GLU A 432 -2.91 21.95 2.66
C GLU A 432 -2.55 20.75 1.76
N PRO A 433 -2.06 19.62 2.27
CA PRO A 433 -1.79 18.47 1.43
C PRO A 433 -3.03 17.90 0.73
N ALA A 434 -4.22 18.06 1.33
CA ALA A 434 -5.45 17.64 0.69
C ALA A 434 -5.71 18.37 -0.64
N THR A 435 -5.27 19.61 -0.79
CA THR A 435 -5.37 20.37 -2.05
C THR A 435 -4.52 19.76 -3.16
N GLN A 436 -3.50 18.99 -2.84
CA GLN A 436 -2.59 18.33 -3.79
C GLN A 436 -3.00 16.89 -4.11
N MET A 437 -3.97 16.32 -3.37
CA MET A 437 -4.49 14.99 -3.64
C MET A 437 -5.35 14.97 -4.91
N THR A 438 -5.55 13.80 -5.51
CA THR A 438 -6.47 13.61 -6.63
C THR A 438 -7.91 13.50 -6.14
N LEU A 439 -8.85 14.04 -6.92
CA LEU A 439 -10.28 13.94 -6.60
C LEU A 439 -10.82 12.54 -6.83
N ASN A 440 -10.30 11.87 -7.86
CA ASN A 440 -10.76 10.56 -8.30
C ASN A 440 -9.62 9.53 -8.23
N THR A 441 -9.94 8.33 -7.78
CA THR A 441 -9.05 7.19 -7.69
C THR A 441 -8.67 6.58 -9.06
N PHE A 442 -9.21 7.12 -10.14
CA PHE A 442 -9.08 6.59 -11.50
C PHE A 442 -7.65 6.60 -12.05
N HIS A 443 -6.75 7.40 -11.48
CA HIS A 443 -5.35 7.44 -11.91
C HIS A 443 -4.55 6.16 -11.62
N TYR A 444 -5.07 5.28 -10.76
CA TYR A 444 -4.51 3.94 -10.50
C TYR A 444 -5.13 2.85 -11.38
N ALA A 445 -5.96 3.22 -12.34
CA ALA A 445 -6.61 2.28 -13.24
C ALA A 445 -5.58 1.58 -14.14
N GLY A 446 -5.37 0.31 -13.92
CA GLY A 446 -4.63 -0.53 -14.87
C GLY A 446 -3.75 -1.63 -14.28
N VAL A 447 -3.41 -1.61 -12.99
CA VAL A 447 -2.45 -2.59 -12.44
C VAL A 447 -2.96 -3.30 -11.18
N SER A 448 -3.99 -2.80 -10.52
CA SER A 448 -4.49 -3.41 -9.29
C SER A 448 -5.90 -4.00 -9.47
N SER A 449 -6.02 -5.29 -9.23
CA SER A 449 -7.32 -5.98 -9.11
C SER A 449 -8.13 -5.47 -7.91
N LYS A 450 -7.51 -4.71 -7.01
CA LYS A 450 -8.10 -4.13 -5.82
C LYS A 450 -8.54 -2.69 -6.09
N ASN A 451 -9.84 -2.45 -6.09
CA ASN A 451 -10.39 -1.10 -6.14
C ASN A 451 -10.36 -0.51 -4.73
N VAL A 452 -9.61 0.58 -4.54
CA VAL A 452 -9.48 1.27 -3.24
C VAL A 452 -9.79 2.75 -3.44
N THR A 453 -10.68 3.28 -2.61
CA THR A 453 -10.94 4.72 -2.55
C THR A 453 -9.74 5.43 -1.91
N LEU A 454 -9.14 6.36 -2.61
CA LEU A 454 -7.98 7.15 -2.19
C LEU A 454 -8.27 8.64 -2.37
N GLY A 455 -7.35 9.49 -1.86
CA GLY A 455 -7.42 10.94 -2.05
C GLY A 455 -8.53 11.62 -1.25
N VAL A 456 -9.06 12.71 -1.80
CA VAL A 456 -10.07 13.55 -1.15
C VAL A 456 -11.35 12.79 -0.76
N PRO A 457 -11.93 11.90 -1.60
CA PRO A 457 -13.10 11.12 -1.22
C PRO A 457 -12.87 10.27 0.04
N ARG A 458 -11.71 9.63 0.16
CA ARG A 458 -11.38 8.83 1.35
C ARG A 458 -11.19 9.68 2.59
N LEU A 459 -10.52 10.84 2.45
CA LEU A 459 -10.37 11.79 3.54
C LEU A 459 -11.75 12.26 4.06
N LYS A 460 -12.68 12.52 3.14
CA LYS A 460 -14.06 12.92 3.47
C LYS A 460 -14.83 11.81 4.19
N GLU A 461 -14.67 10.55 3.79
CA GLU A 461 -15.25 9.40 4.50
C GLU A 461 -14.76 9.31 5.95
N ILE A 462 -13.45 9.49 6.17
CA ILE A 462 -12.83 9.41 7.49
C ILE A 462 -13.30 10.56 8.38
N ILE A 463 -13.26 11.81 7.89
CA ILE A 463 -13.66 12.99 8.67
C ILE A 463 -15.15 12.96 9.02
N ASN A 464 -15.99 12.46 8.13
CA ASN A 464 -17.43 12.37 8.36
C ASN A 464 -17.86 11.12 9.13
N CYS A 465 -16.93 10.24 9.50
CA CYS A 465 -17.21 8.92 10.10
C CYS A 465 -18.32 8.19 9.32
N ALA A 466 -18.17 8.11 7.99
CA ALA A 466 -19.20 7.58 7.11
C ALA A 466 -19.51 6.12 7.44
N GLU A 467 -20.79 5.81 7.66
CA GLU A 467 -21.26 4.43 7.91
C GLU A 467 -21.07 3.56 6.66
N ASN A 468 -21.40 4.12 5.48
CA ASN A 468 -21.28 3.43 4.20
C ASN A 468 -19.99 3.85 3.49
N ILE A 469 -18.94 3.05 3.63
CA ILE A 469 -17.65 3.24 2.96
C ILE A 469 -17.74 2.69 1.54
N LYS A 470 -17.22 3.40 0.53
CA LYS A 470 -17.27 2.97 -0.88
C LYS A 470 -16.51 1.67 -1.15
N THR A 471 -15.34 1.50 -0.55
CA THR A 471 -14.47 0.33 -0.74
C THR A 471 -13.96 -0.19 0.60
N PRO A 472 -14.83 -0.80 1.42
CA PRO A 472 -14.40 -1.36 2.70
C PRO A 472 -13.40 -2.51 2.45
N SER A 473 -12.31 -2.52 3.20
CA SER A 473 -11.31 -3.59 3.12
C SER A 473 -10.79 -3.97 4.49
N VAL A 474 -10.56 -5.27 4.68
CA VAL A 474 -9.99 -5.84 5.90
C VAL A 474 -8.73 -6.60 5.53
N THR A 475 -7.66 -6.39 6.28
CA THR A 475 -6.43 -7.17 6.15
C THR A 475 -6.40 -8.23 7.24
N VAL A 476 -6.38 -9.49 6.83
CA VAL A 476 -6.33 -10.65 7.73
C VAL A 476 -4.90 -11.20 7.73
N TYR A 477 -4.27 -11.19 8.90
CA TYR A 477 -2.95 -11.79 9.08
C TYR A 477 -3.11 -13.29 9.37
N LEU A 478 -2.42 -14.11 8.57
CA LEU A 478 -2.49 -15.55 8.70
C LEU A 478 -1.59 -16.04 9.83
N HIS A 479 -2.06 -17.09 10.54
CA HIS A 479 -1.23 -17.80 11.49
C HIS A 479 0.00 -18.42 10.78
N PRO A 480 1.19 -18.49 11.41
CA PRO A 480 2.43 -19.00 10.80
C PRO A 480 2.28 -20.33 10.07
N LYS A 481 1.42 -21.23 10.59
CA LYS A 481 1.11 -22.51 9.95
C LYS A 481 0.56 -22.38 8.52
N TYR A 482 -0.21 -21.31 8.22
CA TYR A 482 -0.87 -21.09 6.93
C TYR A 482 -0.17 -20.03 6.09
N SER A 483 0.73 -19.25 6.67
CA SER A 483 1.47 -18.20 5.95
C SER A 483 2.66 -18.72 5.16
N ALA A 484 3.16 -19.93 5.46
CA ALA A 484 4.36 -20.50 4.85
C ALA A 484 4.17 -20.92 3.38
N SER A 485 2.95 -21.32 2.97
CA SER A 485 2.65 -21.82 1.63
C SER A 485 1.50 -21.07 0.97
N SER A 486 1.64 -20.80 -0.33
CA SER A 486 0.56 -20.21 -1.15
C SER A 486 -0.67 -21.12 -1.23
N GLU A 487 -0.49 -22.43 -1.19
CA GLU A 487 -1.58 -23.42 -1.21
C GLU A 487 -2.40 -23.37 0.07
N SER A 488 -1.73 -23.30 1.22
CA SER A 488 -2.40 -23.15 2.52
C SER A 488 -3.18 -21.84 2.62
N ALA A 489 -2.63 -20.75 2.07
CA ALA A 489 -3.32 -19.47 2.01
C ALA A 489 -4.53 -19.53 1.08
N LYS A 490 -4.48 -20.30 -0.02
CA LYS A 490 -5.61 -20.48 -0.94
C LYS A 490 -6.79 -21.22 -0.28
N ILE A 491 -6.55 -22.16 0.61
CA ILE A 491 -7.59 -22.84 1.37
C ILE A 491 -8.39 -21.82 2.21
N ILE A 492 -7.70 -20.90 2.87
CA ILE A 492 -8.34 -19.84 3.65
C ILE A 492 -9.07 -18.85 2.75
N GLN A 493 -8.47 -18.50 1.60
CA GLN A 493 -9.11 -17.64 0.61
C GLN A 493 -10.46 -18.21 0.15
N THR A 494 -10.49 -19.50 -0.19
CA THR A 494 -11.73 -20.17 -0.63
C THR A 494 -12.76 -20.31 0.49
N ALA A 495 -12.31 -20.43 1.74
CA ALA A 495 -13.20 -20.48 2.91
C ALA A 495 -13.82 -19.11 3.24
N LEU A 496 -13.16 -17.99 2.92
CA LEU A 496 -13.65 -16.63 3.20
C LEU A 496 -14.44 -16.03 2.05
N ALA A 497 -14.07 -16.34 0.79
CA ALA A 497 -14.69 -15.76 -0.40
C ALA A 497 -16.14 -16.22 -0.53
N TYR A 498 -17.08 -15.27 -0.49
CA TYR A 498 -18.50 -15.56 -0.66
C TYR A 498 -18.78 -16.07 -2.06
N THR A 499 -19.28 -17.29 -2.15
CA THR A 499 -19.56 -17.98 -3.41
C THR A 499 -21.01 -18.43 -3.42
N THR A 500 -21.81 -17.90 -4.34
CA THR A 500 -23.20 -18.29 -4.57
C THR A 500 -23.28 -19.35 -5.66
N LEU A 501 -24.41 -20.05 -5.75
CA LEU A 501 -24.65 -21.01 -6.80
C LEU A 501 -24.55 -20.36 -8.19
N GLN A 502 -24.99 -19.10 -8.33
CA GLN A 502 -24.89 -18.32 -9.57
C GLN A 502 -23.47 -18.18 -10.08
N THR A 503 -22.47 -18.02 -9.19
CA THR A 503 -21.07 -17.83 -9.59
C THR A 503 -20.43 -19.08 -10.19
N VAL A 504 -21.00 -20.24 -9.91
CA VAL A 504 -20.49 -21.55 -10.35
C VAL A 504 -21.29 -22.12 -11.49
N THR A 505 -22.49 -21.60 -11.76
CA THR A 505 -23.39 -22.08 -12.80
C THR A 505 -23.08 -21.43 -14.14
N SER A 506 -22.85 -22.22 -15.19
CA SER A 506 -22.65 -21.75 -16.56
C SER A 506 -23.95 -21.65 -17.36
N ALA A 507 -24.87 -22.63 -17.21
CA ALA A 507 -26.16 -22.64 -17.89
C ALA A 507 -27.26 -23.11 -16.96
N VAL A 508 -28.47 -22.58 -17.20
CA VAL A 508 -29.69 -22.95 -16.48
C VAL A 508 -30.76 -23.33 -17.53
N GLU A 509 -31.20 -24.55 -17.46
CA GLU A 509 -32.11 -25.13 -18.47
C GLU A 509 -33.30 -25.74 -17.77
N VAL A 510 -34.47 -25.60 -18.35
CA VAL A 510 -35.71 -26.25 -17.86
C VAL A 510 -36.24 -27.20 -18.95
N PHE A 511 -36.36 -28.48 -18.60
CA PHE A 511 -36.86 -29.54 -19.49
C PHE A 511 -38.16 -30.14 -18.96
N TYR A 512 -38.96 -30.60 -19.87
CA TYR A 512 -40.11 -31.48 -19.56
C TYR A 512 -39.66 -32.92 -19.73
N ASP A 513 -39.52 -33.64 -18.64
CA ASP A 513 -39.01 -35.00 -18.57
C ASP A 513 -39.94 -35.84 -17.69
N PRO A 514 -40.95 -36.50 -18.30
CA PRO A 514 -42.06 -37.12 -17.58
C PRO A 514 -41.67 -38.36 -16.77
N ASP A 515 -40.60 -39.06 -17.16
CA ASP A 515 -40.13 -40.26 -16.47
C ASP A 515 -38.95 -39.93 -15.52
N PRO A 516 -39.15 -39.98 -14.20
CA PRO A 516 -38.08 -39.73 -13.26
C PRO A 516 -36.90 -40.72 -13.32
N SER A 517 -37.18 -41.99 -13.66
CA SER A 517 -36.17 -43.06 -13.74
C SER A 517 -35.42 -43.16 -15.05
N SER A 518 -35.92 -42.50 -16.11
CA SER A 518 -35.23 -42.38 -17.39
C SER A 518 -35.20 -40.93 -17.82
N THR A 519 -34.40 -40.57 -18.83
CA THR A 519 -34.32 -39.18 -19.26
C THR A 519 -34.45 -39.03 -20.78
N VAL A 520 -35.11 -37.95 -21.20
CA VAL A 520 -35.21 -37.55 -22.59
C VAL A 520 -33.90 -36.96 -23.10
N ILE A 521 -33.03 -36.47 -22.19
CA ILE A 521 -31.76 -35.80 -22.50
C ILE A 521 -30.69 -36.86 -22.78
N PRO A 522 -30.14 -36.97 -24.02
CA PRO A 522 -29.18 -38.01 -24.35
C PRO A 522 -27.87 -37.95 -23.56
N GLU A 523 -27.45 -36.76 -23.24
CA GLU A 523 -26.16 -36.46 -22.54
C GLU A 523 -26.17 -36.91 -21.07
N ASP A 524 -27.34 -36.90 -20.43
CA ASP A 524 -27.50 -37.23 -19.02
C ASP A 524 -27.88 -38.71 -18.80
N ARG A 525 -28.12 -39.49 -19.84
CA ARG A 525 -28.66 -40.83 -19.74
C ARG A 525 -27.78 -41.77 -18.95
N ASP A 526 -26.48 -41.77 -19.23
CA ASP A 526 -25.55 -42.71 -18.64
C ASP A 526 -25.46 -42.57 -17.09
N PHE A 527 -25.45 -41.34 -16.57
CA PHE A 527 -25.36 -41.15 -15.13
C PHE A 527 -26.72 -41.32 -14.42
N VAL A 528 -27.85 -41.02 -15.09
CA VAL A 528 -29.19 -41.26 -14.56
C VAL A 528 -29.44 -42.75 -14.43
N ASP A 529 -29.13 -43.53 -15.47
CA ASP A 529 -29.25 -44.99 -15.43
C ASP A 529 -28.36 -45.61 -14.34
N ALA A 530 -27.13 -45.07 -14.16
CA ALA A 530 -26.23 -45.51 -13.08
C ALA A 530 -26.75 -45.15 -11.69
N PHE A 531 -27.38 -44.00 -11.52
CA PHE A 531 -27.95 -43.57 -10.24
C PHE A 531 -29.13 -44.47 -9.80
N PHE A 532 -30.03 -44.76 -10.73
CA PHE A 532 -31.19 -45.59 -10.43
C PHE A 532 -30.92 -47.12 -10.49
N ALA A 533 -29.72 -47.55 -10.88
CA ALA A 533 -29.32 -48.95 -10.81
C ALA A 533 -29.17 -49.49 -9.38
N ILE A 534 -29.02 -48.62 -8.40
CA ILE A 534 -28.93 -48.97 -6.97
C ILE A 534 -30.31 -48.71 -6.34
N PRO A 535 -31.03 -49.74 -5.89
CA PRO A 535 -32.35 -49.56 -5.29
C PRO A 535 -32.22 -48.87 -3.92
N ASP A 536 -32.98 -47.80 -3.73
CA ASP A 536 -33.09 -47.06 -2.48
C ASP A 536 -34.58 -46.86 -2.17
N GLU A 537 -35.03 -47.41 -1.07
CA GLU A 537 -36.46 -47.39 -0.65
C GLU A 537 -37.00 -45.95 -0.47
N GLU A 538 -36.16 -45.01 -0.02
CA GLU A 538 -36.56 -43.60 0.09
C GLU A 538 -36.68 -42.89 -1.26
N VAL A 539 -35.85 -43.24 -2.20
CA VAL A 539 -35.89 -42.72 -3.58
C VAL A 539 -37.10 -43.28 -4.31
N GLU A 540 -37.34 -44.56 -4.22
CA GLU A 540 -38.53 -45.23 -4.86
C GLU A 540 -39.85 -44.65 -4.34
N ALA A 541 -39.97 -44.36 -3.06
CA ALA A 541 -41.17 -43.75 -2.49
C ALA A 541 -41.41 -42.29 -2.94
N SER A 542 -40.37 -41.61 -3.41
CA SER A 542 -40.45 -40.24 -3.91
C SER A 542 -40.72 -40.12 -5.39
N LEU A 543 -40.48 -41.20 -6.20
CA LEU A 543 -40.59 -41.19 -7.64
C LEU A 543 -42.01 -40.83 -8.14
N GLU A 544 -43.04 -41.35 -7.51
CA GLU A 544 -44.44 -41.07 -7.88
C GLU A 544 -44.89 -39.63 -7.59
N ARG A 545 -44.15 -38.91 -6.75
CA ARG A 545 -44.47 -37.54 -6.29
C ARG A 545 -43.62 -36.46 -6.96
N GLN A 546 -42.68 -36.84 -7.83
CA GLN A 546 -41.81 -35.88 -8.50
C GLN A 546 -42.53 -35.21 -9.68
N SER A 547 -42.34 -33.89 -9.78
CA SER A 547 -42.83 -33.11 -10.93
C SER A 547 -42.17 -33.55 -12.23
N PRO A 548 -42.91 -33.60 -13.34
CA PRO A 548 -42.36 -33.89 -14.66
C PRO A 548 -41.42 -32.80 -15.20
N TRP A 549 -41.38 -31.64 -14.54
CA TRP A 549 -40.48 -30.56 -14.90
C TRP A 549 -39.13 -30.72 -14.22
N LEU A 550 -38.06 -30.61 -15.00
CA LEU A 550 -36.68 -30.76 -14.56
C LEU A 550 -35.96 -29.45 -14.71
N LEU A 551 -35.29 -28.99 -13.62
CA LEU A 551 -34.30 -27.92 -13.66
C LEU A 551 -32.91 -28.55 -13.79
N ARG A 552 -32.24 -28.28 -14.90
CA ARG A 552 -30.89 -28.74 -15.20
C ARG A 552 -29.93 -27.55 -15.03
N LEU A 553 -28.96 -27.66 -14.11
CA LEU A 553 -27.92 -26.70 -13.92
C LEU A 553 -26.61 -27.28 -14.42
N VAL A 554 -25.95 -26.59 -15.33
CA VAL A 554 -24.62 -26.96 -15.80
C VAL A 554 -23.62 -26.08 -15.03
N LEU A 555 -22.70 -26.73 -14.31
CA LEU A 555 -21.69 -26.03 -13.49
C LEU A 555 -20.38 -25.87 -14.26
N ASP A 556 -19.71 -24.73 -14.03
CA ASP A 556 -18.42 -24.45 -14.63
C ASP A 556 -17.30 -25.16 -13.83
N ARG A 557 -16.65 -26.14 -14.48
CA ARG A 557 -15.55 -26.92 -13.90
C ARG A 557 -14.40 -26.04 -13.42
N ALA A 558 -14.04 -24.99 -14.14
CA ALA A 558 -12.96 -24.10 -13.77
C ALA A 558 -13.26 -23.35 -12.47
N GLN A 559 -14.50 -22.88 -12.31
CA GLN A 559 -14.95 -22.22 -11.08
C GLN A 559 -15.07 -23.21 -9.92
N MET A 560 -15.58 -24.41 -10.15
CA MET A 560 -15.67 -25.46 -9.13
C MET A 560 -14.28 -25.80 -8.55
N LEU A 561 -13.29 -25.98 -9.42
CA LEU A 561 -11.91 -26.24 -9.01
C LEU A 561 -11.27 -25.04 -8.31
N ASP A 562 -11.50 -23.82 -8.81
CA ASP A 562 -10.94 -22.62 -8.18
C ASP A 562 -11.48 -22.39 -6.76
N LYS A 563 -12.75 -22.72 -6.53
CA LYS A 563 -13.42 -22.62 -5.23
C LYS A 563 -13.28 -23.89 -4.37
N ASN A 564 -12.63 -24.93 -4.90
CA ASN A 564 -12.47 -26.22 -4.23
C ASN A 564 -13.81 -26.78 -3.73
N LEU A 565 -14.79 -26.88 -4.65
CA LEU A 565 -16.13 -27.39 -4.42
C LEU A 565 -16.27 -28.76 -5.11
N THR A 566 -16.97 -29.69 -4.47
CA THR A 566 -17.37 -30.99 -5.04
C THR A 566 -18.85 -31.00 -5.37
N MET A 567 -19.27 -31.83 -6.35
CA MET A 567 -20.68 -31.96 -6.73
C MET A 567 -21.53 -32.41 -5.55
N ALA A 568 -21.02 -33.33 -4.75
CA ALA A 568 -21.68 -33.80 -3.53
C ALA A 568 -21.92 -32.71 -2.49
N GLU A 569 -20.94 -31.82 -2.28
CA GLU A 569 -21.09 -30.66 -1.37
C GLU A 569 -22.17 -29.69 -1.85
N VAL A 570 -22.24 -29.42 -3.15
CA VAL A 570 -23.23 -28.53 -3.74
C VAL A 570 -24.61 -29.13 -3.57
N ALA A 571 -24.79 -30.40 -3.96
CA ALA A 571 -26.05 -31.12 -3.83
C ALA A 571 -26.55 -31.23 -2.38
N SER A 572 -25.64 -31.52 -1.43
CA SER A 572 -25.94 -31.56 0.00
C SER A 572 -26.41 -30.21 0.55
N LYS A 573 -25.81 -29.10 0.11
CA LYS A 573 -26.23 -27.77 0.56
C LYS A 573 -27.58 -27.34 0.01
N ILE A 574 -27.87 -27.69 -1.24
CA ILE A 574 -29.18 -27.47 -1.84
C ILE A 574 -30.23 -28.30 -1.09
N GLY A 575 -29.95 -29.58 -0.86
CA GLY A 575 -30.84 -30.47 -0.12
C GLY A 575 -31.08 -30.05 1.34
N ALA A 576 -30.03 -29.52 2.00
CA ALA A 576 -30.16 -29.02 3.37
C ALA A 576 -31.05 -27.77 3.47
N MET A 577 -31.12 -26.93 2.44
CA MET A 577 -31.91 -25.71 2.45
C MET A 577 -33.41 -25.98 2.19
N PHE A 578 -33.73 -26.90 1.29
CA PHE A 578 -35.10 -27.21 0.85
C PHE A 578 -35.64 -28.51 1.44
N GLY A 579 -34.80 -29.29 2.11
CA GLY A 579 -35.22 -30.53 2.77
C GLY A 579 -35.81 -31.57 1.81
N LYS A 580 -37.04 -32.05 2.11
CA LYS A 580 -37.74 -33.09 1.33
C LYS A 580 -38.57 -32.55 0.14
N ASP A 581 -38.59 -31.23 -0.08
CA ASP A 581 -39.41 -30.63 -1.12
C ASP A 581 -38.71 -30.65 -2.50
N ILE A 582 -37.42 -30.99 -2.50
CA ILE A 582 -36.62 -31.08 -3.71
C ILE A 582 -35.85 -32.39 -3.77
N PHE A 583 -35.83 -33.00 -4.94
CA PHE A 583 -34.99 -34.15 -5.26
C PHE A 583 -33.82 -33.69 -6.14
N VAL A 584 -32.60 -33.96 -5.71
CA VAL A 584 -31.37 -33.51 -6.39
C VAL A 584 -30.53 -34.71 -6.80
N THR A 585 -30.25 -34.83 -8.09
CA THR A 585 -29.28 -35.78 -8.63
C THR A 585 -28.14 -35.03 -9.29
N HIS A 586 -26.93 -35.55 -9.24
CA HIS A 586 -25.76 -34.92 -9.81
C HIS A 586 -24.85 -35.91 -10.52
N SER A 587 -24.11 -35.41 -11.51
CA SER A 587 -23.03 -36.16 -12.15
C SER A 587 -21.82 -36.35 -11.25
N GLU A 588 -20.90 -37.23 -11.62
CA GLU A 588 -19.62 -37.38 -10.92
C GLU A 588 -18.71 -36.15 -11.17
N ASP A 589 -17.79 -35.89 -10.24
CA ASP A 589 -16.83 -34.78 -10.34
C ASP A 589 -15.91 -34.87 -11.58
N ASN A 590 -15.74 -36.09 -12.13
CA ASN A 590 -14.90 -36.34 -13.32
C ASN A 590 -15.68 -36.39 -14.65
N ALA A 591 -17.00 -36.23 -14.64
CA ALA A 591 -17.84 -36.26 -15.87
C ALA A 591 -17.41 -35.14 -16.84
N GLU A 592 -17.64 -35.29 -18.15
CA GLU A 592 -17.32 -34.25 -19.14
C GLU A 592 -18.04 -32.95 -18.84
N GLU A 593 -19.31 -33.02 -18.51
CA GLU A 593 -20.12 -31.89 -18.01
C GLU A 593 -20.53 -32.15 -16.56
N LEU A 594 -20.42 -31.09 -15.74
CA LEU A 594 -20.87 -31.12 -14.37
C LEU A 594 -22.34 -30.69 -14.33
N VAL A 595 -23.24 -31.69 -14.25
CA VAL A 595 -24.69 -31.47 -14.32
C VAL A 595 -25.34 -31.75 -12.97
N LEU A 596 -26.21 -30.84 -12.58
CA LEU A 596 -27.03 -30.96 -11.38
C LEU A 596 -28.50 -30.92 -11.83
N ARG A 597 -29.26 -31.96 -11.50
CA ARG A 597 -30.68 -32.11 -11.88
C ARG A 597 -31.52 -31.95 -10.64
N ILE A 598 -32.49 -31.08 -10.70
CA ILE A 598 -33.36 -30.73 -9.58
C ILE A 598 -34.80 -30.92 -10.00
N ARG A 599 -35.55 -31.71 -9.24
CA ARG A 599 -36.98 -31.88 -9.38
C ARG A 599 -37.70 -31.47 -8.11
N ILE A 600 -38.90 -30.94 -8.23
CA ILE A 600 -39.76 -30.61 -7.10
C ILE A 600 -40.51 -31.90 -6.70
N VAL A 601 -40.61 -32.13 -5.40
CA VAL A 601 -41.38 -33.26 -4.83
C VAL A 601 -42.65 -32.67 -4.21
N ASP A 602 -43.81 -33.10 -4.73
CA ASP A 602 -45.08 -32.65 -4.19
C ASP A 602 -45.45 -33.44 -2.93
N ASN A 603 -45.42 -32.76 -1.82
CA ASN A 603 -45.74 -33.35 -0.50
C ASN A 603 -47.20 -33.12 -0.07
N ASP A 604 -47.99 -32.29 -0.80
CA ASP A 604 -49.39 -31.97 -0.50
C ASP A 604 -50.30 -32.46 -1.61
N PRO A 605 -50.91 -33.66 -1.48
CA PRO A 605 -51.77 -34.25 -2.53
C PRO A 605 -53.10 -33.50 -2.80
N ASP A 606 -53.45 -32.50 -1.96
CA ASP A 606 -54.70 -31.76 -2.05
C ASP A 606 -54.60 -30.41 -2.82
N LYS A 607 -53.42 -30.07 -3.27
CA LYS A 607 -53.21 -28.87 -4.11
C LYS A 607 -52.91 -29.26 -5.56
N GLU A 608 -53.97 -29.43 -6.36
CA GLU A 608 -53.84 -29.42 -7.81
C GLU A 608 -53.34 -28.00 -8.28
N VAL A 609 -52.02 -27.80 -8.32
CA VAL A 609 -51.41 -26.68 -8.99
C VAL A 609 -51.35 -26.98 -10.48
N GLN A 610 -52.49 -26.97 -11.13
CA GLN A 610 -52.57 -27.10 -12.57
C GLN A 610 -52.17 -25.78 -13.24
N GLY A 611 -51.05 -25.76 -13.95
CA GLY A 611 -50.83 -24.87 -15.08
C GLY A 611 -49.71 -23.83 -15.00
N GLU A 612 -48.99 -23.68 -13.89
CA GLU A 612 -47.89 -22.69 -13.75
C GLU A 612 -46.59 -23.26 -13.15
N GLU A 613 -46.38 -24.56 -13.20
CA GLU A 613 -45.19 -25.21 -12.62
C GLU A 613 -43.87 -24.75 -13.26
N ASP A 614 -43.87 -24.49 -14.57
CA ASP A 614 -42.67 -23.98 -15.27
C ASP A 614 -42.29 -22.58 -14.87
N VAL A 615 -43.28 -21.71 -14.59
CA VAL A 615 -43.05 -20.33 -14.10
C VAL A 615 -42.55 -20.38 -12.66
N PHE A 616 -43.13 -21.25 -11.84
CA PHE A 616 -42.68 -21.47 -10.48
C PHE A 616 -41.23 -21.99 -10.43
N LEU A 617 -40.87 -22.96 -11.26
CA LEU A 617 -39.51 -23.49 -11.40
C LEU A 617 -38.51 -22.41 -11.83
N LYS A 618 -38.87 -21.55 -12.76
CA LYS A 618 -38.01 -20.42 -13.18
C LYS A 618 -37.78 -19.41 -12.03
N SER A 619 -38.84 -19.10 -11.30
CA SER A 619 -38.73 -18.21 -10.11
C SER A 619 -37.88 -18.86 -9.01
N LEU A 620 -38.12 -20.15 -8.74
CA LEU A 620 -37.33 -20.92 -7.79
C LEU A 620 -35.86 -20.99 -8.21
N ALA A 621 -35.58 -21.25 -9.49
CA ALA A 621 -34.22 -21.27 -10.01
C ALA A 621 -33.49 -19.95 -9.81
N GLN A 622 -34.15 -18.82 -10.06
CA GLN A 622 -33.58 -17.51 -9.84
C GLN A 622 -33.29 -17.27 -8.36
N GLN A 623 -34.20 -17.64 -7.48
CA GLN A 623 -34.01 -17.52 -6.02
C GLN A 623 -32.90 -18.45 -5.53
N MET A 624 -32.84 -19.69 -6.00
CA MET A 624 -31.76 -20.62 -5.67
C MET A 624 -30.39 -20.10 -6.06
N LEU A 625 -30.27 -19.54 -7.25
CA LEU A 625 -29.00 -18.98 -7.74
C LEU A 625 -28.48 -17.82 -6.91
N THR A 626 -29.39 -16.96 -6.39
CA THR A 626 -28.99 -15.77 -5.62
C THR A 626 -28.80 -16.05 -4.14
N ASP A 627 -29.64 -16.90 -3.53
CA ASP A 627 -29.73 -17.03 -2.08
C ASP A 627 -28.87 -18.18 -1.53
N ILE A 628 -28.55 -19.19 -2.36
CA ILE A 628 -27.73 -20.31 -1.89
C ILE A 628 -26.25 -19.90 -1.87
N ALA A 629 -25.72 -19.76 -0.65
CA ALA A 629 -24.30 -19.61 -0.40
C ALA A 629 -23.62 -20.98 -0.30
N LEU A 630 -22.75 -21.29 -1.24
CA LEU A 630 -21.98 -22.54 -1.24
C LEU A 630 -20.80 -22.48 -0.30
N LYS A 631 -20.06 -21.40 -0.28
CA LYS A 631 -18.92 -21.13 0.64
C LYS A 631 -18.82 -19.65 0.95
N GLY A 632 -18.09 -19.34 2.02
CA GLY A 632 -17.70 -17.99 2.36
C GLY A 632 -18.57 -17.32 3.41
N VAL A 633 -18.18 -16.08 3.72
CA VAL A 633 -18.83 -15.25 4.74
C VAL A 633 -19.68 -14.19 4.04
N PRO A 634 -20.96 -14.02 4.43
CA PRO A 634 -21.82 -12.99 3.86
C PRO A 634 -21.18 -11.59 4.01
N GLY A 635 -21.23 -10.80 2.94
CA GLY A 635 -20.66 -9.46 2.91
C GLY A 635 -19.22 -9.36 2.39
N ILE A 636 -18.52 -10.48 2.18
CA ILE A 636 -17.18 -10.50 1.58
C ILE A 636 -17.30 -10.79 0.08
N SER A 637 -17.08 -9.77 -0.76
CA SER A 637 -17.20 -9.95 -2.22
C SER A 637 -15.94 -10.51 -2.87
N LYS A 638 -14.76 -10.05 -2.47
CA LYS A 638 -13.47 -10.45 -3.08
C LYS A 638 -12.41 -10.66 -2.00
N VAL A 639 -11.59 -11.68 -2.16
CA VAL A 639 -10.47 -12.00 -1.28
C VAL A 639 -9.19 -12.12 -2.11
N PHE A 640 -8.16 -11.36 -1.72
CA PHE A 640 -6.86 -11.35 -2.40
C PHE A 640 -5.78 -11.84 -1.46
N ILE A 641 -4.89 -12.70 -1.95
CA ILE A 641 -3.69 -13.11 -1.25
C ILE A 641 -2.61 -12.06 -1.51
N VAL A 642 -2.13 -11.42 -0.46
CA VAL A 642 -1.04 -10.47 -0.52
C VAL A 642 0.24 -11.16 -0.06
N LYS A 643 1.24 -11.24 -0.96
CA LYS A 643 2.57 -11.70 -0.58
C LYS A 643 3.29 -10.55 0.11
N GLN A 644 3.82 -10.82 1.30
CA GLN A 644 4.72 -9.87 1.93
C GLN A 644 6.06 -9.88 1.20
N ASP A 645 6.62 -8.69 0.99
CA ASP A 645 7.97 -8.57 0.45
C ASP A 645 8.95 -9.25 1.42
N LYS A 646 9.80 -10.12 0.89
CA LYS A 646 10.83 -10.83 1.66
C LYS A 646 11.88 -9.90 2.29
N SER A 647 11.83 -8.61 1.98
CA SER A 647 12.72 -7.58 2.52
C SER A 647 12.34 -7.10 3.93
N THR A 648 11.11 -7.35 4.40
CA THR A 648 10.69 -6.92 5.73
C THR A 648 11.10 -7.97 6.76
N ARG A 649 12.22 -7.72 7.42
CA ARG A 649 12.64 -8.52 8.58
C ARG A 649 11.65 -8.29 9.71
N ARG A 650 11.22 -9.36 10.36
CA ARG A 650 10.41 -9.30 11.56
C ARG A 650 11.27 -9.58 12.78
N VAL A 651 10.90 -8.99 13.88
CA VAL A 651 11.51 -9.25 15.17
C VAL A 651 10.70 -10.32 15.88
N ASP A 652 11.35 -11.34 16.39
CA ASP A 652 10.74 -12.29 17.31
C ASP A 652 10.35 -11.54 18.60
N PRO A 653 9.07 -11.51 18.98
CA PRO A 653 8.60 -10.77 20.14
C PRO A 653 9.19 -11.28 21.46
N ASP A 654 9.58 -12.56 21.54
CA ASP A 654 10.09 -13.15 22.78
C ASP A 654 11.59 -12.91 22.95
N THR A 655 12.37 -13.04 21.90
CA THR A 655 13.84 -12.90 21.96
C THR A 655 14.34 -11.51 21.59
N GLY A 656 13.56 -10.74 20.81
CA GLY A 656 13.99 -9.45 20.25
C GLY A 656 15.04 -9.58 19.14
N GLU A 657 15.24 -10.79 18.61
CA GLU A 657 16.15 -11.05 17.49
C GLU A 657 15.42 -10.96 16.15
N TRP A 658 16.18 -10.72 15.10
CA TRP A 658 15.64 -10.72 13.75
C TRP A 658 15.36 -12.15 13.28
N ASP A 659 14.13 -12.41 12.87
CA ASP A 659 13.77 -13.64 12.19
C ASP A 659 14.49 -13.67 10.82
N THR A 660 15.25 -14.73 10.59
CA THR A 660 16.14 -14.85 9.41
C THR A 660 15.43 -15.45 8.21
#